data_0bd9629957bf27cee34407a93de5cd05
#
_entry.id   0bd9629957bf27cee34407a93de5cd05
#
_cell.length_a   1.000
_cell.length_b   1.000
_cell.length_c   1.000
_cell.angle_alpha   90.00
_cell.angle_beta   90.00
_cell.angle_gamma   90.00
#
_symmetry.space_group_name_H-M   'P 1'
#
loop_
_entity.id
_entity.type
_entity.pdbx_description
1 polymer ?
#
loop_
_entity_poly.entity_id
_entity_poly.type
_entity_poly.pdbx_seq_one_letter_code
_entity_poly.pdbx_strand_id
1 'polypeptide(L)'
;MNKLCQRLAIVVLLALAACQPSFEVYDLRCEGLVEPLGIDSTQPHFSWKIASDKPMQQAAYEIEVGPELWKSGKVDSDRQVMVPYAGQPLMSRQQTRWRVRIWNGEGKASAWSPWQRLGVGIIGDDRLKGEYIGAVPGEGRASLLRKDFEVKKTGTALLYVNSLGYHEAYLNGEKVSDAVLQPAVSQLDKRSLIVVYDVSHLIRKGFNELCLAIGSGWYKKATFDAVYDGALVKAELDVDGEPQVWTDASWEGGWNGYSDLGDWRPHGFGGELLDNRADPDWAPVDVVKIEDITASMQMCEPCRIQEIVTPVFMERVGEDQWLVDFGKVVNALLDVEMPGLQAGDQVKIFYSDASADSFDPEICGYDVFIAAGEGDHFQNCFNHHIFRYVLFEGLKQAPEELQAYRMRTDFATGASFSSSDPELNAIHDLVLRTMENLAFDGYMVDCASIERLGYGGDGNASAQSLQTVAGVSPLFLNWLQAWADSQKEDGGLPHTAPNPYKAGGGPYWCSFIVQAPWRVYMNYADTRPMERFYPNMKHWLDYVDAYTVDGLLKQWPTPPTPPYRWWYLGDWAAPEGVNVQDPESIDLVNNCALAQSYEELVRMAQVMNLEADEADYRQRLEALRKRIHETFYHDGLYASGSQVDMIYPLLVGVVPDGLKEQVVAKLKERTETLYNGHLATGLVGIPVLTEWVTRAGECDWMYGMLKQHGYPGYLHMIDNGATGVWEHWDGRRSRLHNCFNGIGSWFYQALGGIVALEPGYRKVKIAPQIPAGLEWVEVTQPTPYGPITVKRQGQEVSYTVPVGVTVEEND
;
A
#
# COMPACT_ATOMS: atom_id res chain seq x y z
N MET A 1 -5.64 32.03 -57.57
CA MET A 1 -6.30 31.93 -56.24
C MET A 1 -5.73 30.83 -55.30
N ASN A 2 -5.27 29.65 -55.81
CA ASN A 2 -4.83 28.54 -54.96
C ASN A 2 -3.48 28.72 -54.17
N LYS A 3 -2.56 29.58 -54.64
CA LYS A 3 -1.25 29.75 -53.91
C LYS A 3 -1.36 30.78 -52.77
N LEU A 4 -2.32 31.68 -52.80
CA LEU A 4 -2.54 32.65 -51.74
C LEU A 4 -3.28 32.05 -50.54
N CYS A 5 -4.26 31.15 -50.82
CA CYS A 5 -4.99 30.42 -49.77
C CYS A 5 -4.08 29.38 -49.06
N GLN A 6 -3.16 28.74 -49.78
CA GLN A 6 -2.17 27.83 -49.16
C GLN A 6 -1.15 28.59 -48.28
N ARG A 7 -0.72 29.79 -48.66
CA ARG A 7 0.18 30.59 -47.81
C ARG A 7 -0.56 31.20 -46.60
N LEU A 8 -1.85 31.57 -46.73
CA LEU A 8 -2.64 31.99 -45.58
C LEU A 8 -2.92 30.82 -44.60
N ALA A 9 -3.20 29.60 -45.12
CA ALA A 9 -3.41 28.40 -44.27
C ALA A 9 -2.13 28.00 -43.54
N ILE A 10 -0.97 28.09 -44.15
CA ILE A 10 0.34 27.81 -43.53
C ILE A 10 0.71 28.89 -42.50
N VAL A 11 0.41 30.18 -42.76
CA VAL A 11 0.65 31.26 -41.79
C VAL A 11 -0.33 31.17 -40.60
N VAL A 12 -1.58 30.75 -40.80
CA VAL A 12 -2.54 30.52 -39.74
C VAL A 12 -2.19 29.25 -38.93
N LEU A 13 -1.68 28.20 -39.58
CA LEU A 13 -1.17 27.01 -38.88
C LEU A 13 0.14 27.28 -38.12
N LEU A 14 1.04 28.12 -38.66
CA LEU A 14 2.24 28.58 -37.98
C LEU A 14 1.93 29.60 -36.85
N ALA A 15 0.90 30.41 -36.98
CA ALA A 15 0.45 31.32 -35.93
C ALA A 15 -0.29 30.58 -34.80
N LEU A 16 -0.96 29.47 -35.07
CA LEU A 16 -1.55 28.57 -34.07
C LEU A 16 -0.49 27.71 -33.36
N ALA A 17 0.59 27.35 -34.05
CA ALA A 17 1.75 26.69 -33.44
C ALA A 17 2.61 27.63 -32.56
N ALA A 18 2.55 28.95 -32.81
CA ALA A 18 3.29 29.97 -32.04
C ALA A 18 2.63 30.43 -30.73
N CYS A 19 1.46 29.85 -30.37
CA CYS A 19 0.71 30.21 -29.16
C CYS A 19 0.43 29.03 -28.23
N GLN A 20 1.22 27.98 -28.28
CA GLN A 20 1.16 26.99 -27.20
C GLN A 20 1.80 27.61 -25.94
N PRO A 21 1.12 27.56 -24.79
CA PRO A 21 1.74 28.00 -23.55
C PRO A 21 3.02 27.19 -23.30
N SER A 22 4.08 27.86 -22.88
CA SER A 22 5.36 27.19 -22.57
C SER A 22 5.29 26.32 -21.31
N PHE A 23 4.13 26.15 -20.71
CA PHE A 23 3.86 25.35 -19.52
C PHE A 23 2.41 24.90 -19.49
N GLU A 24 2.17 23.73 -18.89
CA GLU A 24 0.86 23.10 -18.76
C GLU A 24 0.68 22.42 -17.41
N VAL A 25 -0.57 22.21 -17.03
CA VAL A 25 -0.97 21.49 -15.83
C VAL A 25 -1.30 20.04 -16.18
N TYR A 26 -0.78 19.09 -15.42
CA TYR A 26 -1.00 17.66 -15.61
C TYR A 26 -1.15 16.93 -14.27
N ASP A 27 -1.46 15.62 -14.28
CA ASP A 27 -1.68 14.75 -13.11
C ASP A 27 -2.56 15.42 -12.05
N LEU A 28 -3.80 15.74 -12.46
CA LEU A 28 -4.79 16.35 -11.60
C LEU A 28 -5.39 15.30 -10.66
N ARG A 29 -5.41 15.60 -9.36
CA ARG A 29 -5.94 14.70 -8.34
C ARG A 29 -6.91 15.40 -7.43
N CYS A 30 -7.94 14.66 -7.01
CA CYS A 30 -8.88 15.06 -5.97
C CYS A 30 -8.78 14.06 -4.82
N GLU A 31 -8.52 14.52 -3.59
CA GLU A 31 -8.27 13.67 -2.44
C GLU A 31 -7.09 12.67 -2.64
N GLY A 32 -6.15 12.99 -3.52
CA GLY A 32 -5.03 12.12 -3.93
C GLY A 32 -5.38 11.13 -5.03
N LEU A 33 -6.65 10.99 -5.42
CA LEU A 33 -7.17 10.03 -6.39
C LEU A 33 -7.34 10.66 -7.78
N VAL A 34 -7.27 9.82 -8.82
CA VAL A 34 -7.54 10.21 -10.22
C VAL A 34 -9.02 10.01 -10.52
N GLU A 35 -9.70 11.06 -10.93
CA GLU A 35 -11.11 11.04 -11.34
C GLU A 35 -12.04 10.21 -10.43
N PRO A 36 -12.01 10.42 -9.10
CA PRO A 36 -12.79 9.60 -8.18
C PRO A 36 -14.30 9.79 -8.41
N LEU A 37 -15.03 8.66 -8.37
CA LEU A 37 -16.49 8.64 -8.54
C LEU A 37 -17.25 8.70 -7.22
N GLY A 38 -16.56 8.54 -6.09
CA GLY A 38 -17.19 8.45 -4.79
C GLY A 38 -16.28 8.81 -3.63
N ILE A 39 -15.89 10.11 -3.49
CA ILE A 39 -15.14 10.56 -2.32
C ILE A 39 -16.03 10.68 -1.07
N ASP A 40 -15.42 10.59 0.12
CA ASP A 40 -16.09 10.70 1.42
C ASP A 40 -16.12 12.13 1.98
N SER A 41 -15.75 13.13 1.18
CA SER A 41 -15.64 14.52 1.60
C SER A 41 -16.58 15.44 0.81
N THR A 42 -17.26 16.35 1.53
CA THR A 42 -18.05 17.45 0.94
C THR A 42 -17.22 18.67 0.57
N GLN A 43 -16.00 18.76 1.10
CA GLN A 43 -15.02 19.82 0.86
C GLN A 43 -13.67 19.23 0.49
N PRO A 44 -13.52 18.68 -0.72
CA PRO A 44 -12.31 17.96 -1.11
C PRO A 44 -11.12 18.88 -1.32
N HIS A 45 -9.96 18.24 -1.44
CA HIS A 45 -8.70 18.89 -1.78
C HIS A 45 -8.27 18.54 -3.20
N PHE A 46 -7.71 19.52 -3.89
CA PHE A 46 -7.19 19.40 -5.24
C PHE A 46 -5.67 19.48 -5.27
N SER A 47 -5.06 18.70 -6.16
CA SER A 47 -3.63 18.74 -6.42
C SER A 47 -3.37 18.65 -7.92
N TRP A 48 -2.28 19.25 -8.38
CA TRP A 48 -1.85 19.18 -9.78
C TRP A 48 -0.33 19.34 -9.88
N LYS A 49 0.22 18.83 -10.97
CA LYS A 49 1.61 19.01 -11.34
C LYS A 49 1.73 19.98 -12.51
N ILE A 50 2.92 20.57 -12.68
CA ILE A 50 3.19 21.54 -13.73
C ILE A 50 4.37 21.07 -14.55
N ALA A 51 4.16 20.90 -15.86
CA ALA A 51 5.22 20.72 -16.83
C ALA A 51 5.60 22.06 -17.44
N SER A 52 6.91 22.35 -17.58
CA SER A 52 7.44 23.56 -18.19
C SER A 52 8.78 23.31 -18.85
N ASP A 53 8.96 23.84 -20.05
CA ASP A 53 10.25 23.78 -20.77
C ASP A 53 11.31 24.76 -20.21
N LYS A 54 10.90 25.65 -19.30
CA LYS A 54 11.77 26.66 -18.70
C LYS A 54 11.54 26.73 -17.19
N PRO A 55 12.57 27.10 -16.42
CA PRO A 55 12.39 27.36 -15.00
C PRO A 55 11.29 28.41 -14.80
N MET A 56 10.32 28.11 -13.96
CA MET A 56 9.24 29.02 -13.59
C MET A 56 8.74 28.72 -12.19
N GLN A 57 7.95 29.64 -11.65
CA GLN A 57 7.19 29.45 -10.43
C GLN A 57 5.72 29.78 -10.71
N GLN A 58 4.83 29.02 -10.08
CA GLN A 58 3.42 29.39 -10.03
C GLN A 58 3.25 30.62 -9.14
N ALA A 59 2.59 31.65 -9.65
CA ALA A 59 2.26 32.86 -8.89
C ALA A 59 0.77 32.89 -8.49
N ALA A 60 -0.07 32.25 -9.29
CA ALA A 60 -1.51 32.18 -9.01
C ALA A 60 -2.11 30.92 -9.65
N TYR A 61 -3.30 30.56 -9.17
CA TYR A 61 -4.15 29.54 -9.79
C TYR A 61 -5.61 30.00 -9.89
N GLU A 62 -6.40 29.31 -10.70
CA GLU A 62 -7.85 29.40 -10.72
C GLU A 62 -8.43 28.01 -10.92
N ILE A 63 -9.35 27.63 -10.04
CA ILE A 63 -10.06 26.36 -10.08
C ILE A 63 -11.52 26.61 -10.45
N GLU A 64 -12.06 25.80 -11.34
CA GLU A 64 -13.50 25.71 -11.61
C GLU A 64 -14.00 24.30 -11.24
N VAL A 65 -15.11 24.25 -10.48
CA VAL A 65 -15.84 23.02 -10.18
C VAL A 65 -17.24 23.14 -10.78
N GLY A 66 -17.56 22.21 -11.70
CA GLY A 66 -18.78 22.26 -12.48
C GLY A 66 -18.93 23.57 -13.27
N PRO A 67 -19.76 23.62 -14.30
CA PRO A 67 -19.87 24.86 -15.08
C PRO A 67 -20.36 26.06 -14.24
N GLU A 68 -21.05 25.82 -13.11
CA GLU A 68 -21.68 26.89 -12.32
C GLU A 68 -21.64 26.65 -10.79
N LEU A 69 -21.01 25.56 -10.32
CA LEU A 69 -21.02 25.27 -8.89
C LEU A 69 -20.09 26.20 -8.11
N TRP A 70 -18.85 26.35 -8.59
CA TRP A 70 -17.87 27.18 -7.91
C TRP A 70 -16.71 27.56 -8.83
N LYS A 71 -16.23 28.79 -8.63
CA LYS A 71 -15.00 29.32 -9.22
C LYS A 71 -14.20 30.02 -8.13
N SER A 72 -12.95 29.64 -7.95
CA SER A 72 -12.07 30.31 -7.01
C SER A 72 -11.79 31.78 -7.40
N GLY A 73 -12.01 32.12 -8.69
CA GLY A 73 -11.33 33.27 -9.28
C GLY A 73 -9.81 33.08 -9.28
N LYS A 74 -9.09 34.09 -9.71
CA LYS A 74 -7.63 34.09 -9.64
C LYS A 74 -7.18 34.26 -8.18
N VAL A 75 -6.54 33.22 -7.63
CA VAL A 75 -5.97 33.23 -6.29
C VAL A 75 -4.46 33.40 -6.40
N ASP A 76 -3.92 34.45 -5.81
CA ASP A 76 -2.46 34.69 -5.77
C ASP A 76 -1.84 33.74 -4.73
N SER A 77 -1.30 32.60 -5.22
CA SER A 77 -0.70 31.56 -4.41
C SER A 77 0.12 30.61 -5.28
N ASP A 78 1.20 30.12 -4.72
CA ASP A 78 2.06 29.08 -5.31
C ASP A 78 1.65 27.65 -4.88
N ARG A 79 0.62 27.51 -4.04
CA ARG A 79 0.13 26.20 -3.58
C ARG A 79 -0.46 25.41 -4.74
N GLN A 80 -0.05 24.16 -4.91
CA GLN A 80 -0.51 23.22 -5.94
C GLN A 80 -0.78 21.81 -5.39
N VAL A 81 -0.57 21.62 -4.10
CA VAL A 81 -0.79 20.33 -3.40
C VAL A 81 -1.79 20.54 -2.28
N MET A 82 -2.78 19.67 -2.18
CA MET A 82 -3.83 19.69 -1.16
C MET A 82 -4.52 21.05 -1.02
N VAL A 83 -4.89 21.65 -2.17
CA VAL A 83 -5.60 22.93 -2.22
C VAL A 83 -7.06 22.70 -1.88
N PRO A 84 -7.60 23.33 -0.80
CA PRO A 84 -8.97 23.05 -0.37
C PRO A 84 -10.02 23.62 -1.32
N TYR A 85 -11.08 22.87 -1.54
CA TYR A 85 -12.32 23.37 -2.14
C TYR A 85 -12.99 24.36 -1.18
N ALA A 86 -13.22 25.57 -1.61
CA ALA A 86 -13.82 26.63 -0.81
C ALA A 86 -15.22 27.06 -1.29
N GLY A 87 -15.88 26.23 -2.09
CA GLY A 87 -17.26 26.41 -2.51
C GLY A 87 -18.27 25.94 -1.48
N GLN A 88 -19.53 25.94 -1.85
CA GLN A 88 -20.57 25.32 -1.02
C GLN A 88 -20.30 23.83 -0.90
N PRO A 89 -20.51 23.21 0.29
CA PRO A 89 -20.33 21.78 0.46
C PRO A 89 -21.03 20.98 -0.63
N LEU A 90 -20.33 20.03 -1.22
CA LEU A 90 -20.90 19.11 -2.20
C LEU A 90 -21.87 18.16 -1.50
N MET A 91 -22.89 17.71 -2.23
CA MET A 91 -23.91 16.83 -1.68
C MET A 91 -23.53 15.35 -1.88
N SER A 92 -24.12 14.48 -1.06
CA SER A 92 -24.06 13.04 -1.27
C SER A 92 -24.51 12.68 -2.69
N ARG A 93 -23.81 11.73 -3.32
CA ARG A 93 -24.03 11.26 -4.71
C ARG A 93 -23.84 12.32 -5.81
N GLN A 94 -23.38 13.51 -5.46
CA GLN A 94 -23.20 14.58 -6.44
C GLN A 94 -22.05 14.24 -7.39
N GLN A 95 -22.37 14.14 -8.69
CA GLN A 95 -21.39 14.01 -9.75
C GLN A 95 -21.10 15.38 -10.36
N THR A 96 -19.86 15.70 -10.55
CA THR A 96 -19.39 16.95 -11.12
C THR A 96 -18.06 16.76 -11.83
N ARG A 97 -17.41 17.83 -12.19
CA ARG A 97 -16.09 17.86 -12.79
C ARG A 97 -15.35 19.12 -12.37
N TRP A 98 -14.06 19.10 -12.42
CA TRP A 98 -13.24 20.23 -12.09
C TRP A 98 -12.09 20.40 -13.07
N ARG A 99 -11.52 21.60 -13.10
CA ARG A 99 -10.31 21.92 -13.86
C ARG A 99 -9.57 23.07 -13.21
N VAL A 100 -8.31 23.26 -13.60
CA VAL A 100 -7.45 24.31 -13.08
C VAL A 100 -6.65 24.95 -14.21
N ARG A 101 -6.34 26.25 -14.05
CA ARG A 101 -5.30 26.95 -14.78
C ARG A 101 -4.41 27.72 -13.81
N ILE A 102 -3.19 28.02 -14.23
CA ILE A 102 -2.20 28.69 -13.40
C ILE A 102 -1.64 29.92 -14.11
N TRP A 103 -1.01 30.80 -13.33
CA TRP A 103 -0.20 31.92 -13.84
C TRP A 103 1.22 31.78 -13.34
N ASN A 104 2.18 32.09 -14.22
CA ASN A 104 3.58 32.20 -13.84
C ASN A 104 3.89 33.56 -13.20
N GLY A 105 5.12 33.76 -12.69
CA GLY A 105 5.58 35.02 -12.08
C GLY A 105 5.56 36.23 -13.00
N GLU A 106 5.50 36.05 -14.33
CA GLU A 106 5.37 37.10 -15.32
C GLU A 106 3.89 37.48 -15.59
N GLY A 107 2.95 36.85 -14.94
CA GLY A 107 1.52 37.04 -15.10
C GLY A 107 0.90 36.36 -16.33
N LYS A 108 1.63 35.48 -17.03
CA LYS A 108 1.11 34.70 -18.16
C LYS A 108 0.33 33.52 -17.66
N ALA A 109 -0.90 33.31 -18.19
CA ALA A 109 -1.74 32.17 -17.86
C ALA A 109 -1.41 30.93 -18.71
N SER A 110 -1.55 29.73 -18.11
CA SER A 110 -1.63 28.47 -18.86
C SER A 110 -2.95 28.38 -19.63
N ALA A 111 -3.09 27.40 -20.52
CA ALA A 111 -4.41 26.89 -20.88
C ALA A 111 -5.11 26.33 -19.64
N TRP A 112 -6.45 26.21 -19.69
CA TRP A 112 -7.15 25.37 -18.74
C TRP A 112 -6.73 23.91 -18.91
N SER A 113 -6.59 23.19 -17.81
CA SER A 113 -6.48 21.74 -17.88
C SER A 113 -7.73 21.12 -18.54
N PRO A 114 -7.68 19.89 -19.04
CA PRO A 114 -8.88 19.11 -19.31
C PRO A 114 -9.76 19.03 -18.05
N TRP A 115 -11.07 18.90 -18.25
CA TRP A 115 -12.00 18.60 -17.17
C TRP A 115 -11.72 17.21 -16.60
N GLN A 116 -11.59 17.11 -15.28
CA GLN A 116 -11.50 15.86 -14.55
C GLN A 116 -12.81 15.57 -13.84
N ARG A 117 -13.21 14.32 -13.79
CA ARG A 117 -14.41 13.88 -13.07
C ARG A 117 -14.18 14.02 -11.56
N LEU A 118 -15.28 14.25 -10.85
CA LEU A 118 -15.33 14.30 -9.39
C LEU A 118 -16.72 13.88 -8.95
N GLY A 119 -16.81 12.79 -8.22
CA GLY A 119 -18.04 12.30 -7.61
C GLY A 119 -17.92 12.23 -6.10
N VAL A 120 -18.93 12.73 -5.40
CA VAL A 120 -19.13 12.47 -3.98
C VAL A 120 -19.89 11.16 -3.85
N GLY A 121 -19.44 10.30 -2.95
CA GLY A 121 -20.07 9.02 -2.67
C GLY A 121 -21.28 9.15 -1.77
N ILE A 122 -21.58 8.11 -1.04
CA ILE A 122 -22.69 8.03 -0.08
C ILE A 122 -22.16 8.49 1.28
N ILE A 123 -22.60 9.66 1.72
CA ILE A 123 -22.10 10.32 2.94
C ILE A 123 -23.23 10.87 3.80
N GLY A 124 -22.90 11.17 5.07
CA GLY A 124 -23.85 11.71 6.04
C GLY A 124 -24.95 10.71 6.40
N ASP A 125 -26.20 11.15 6.25
CA ASP A 125 -27.39 10.32 6.52
C ASP A 125 -27.89 9.52 5.29
N ASP A 126 -27.23 9.70 4.13
CA ASP A 126 -27.56 8.93 2.93
C ASP A 126 -27.13 7.47 3.07
N ARG A 127 -27.90 6.57 2.47
CA ARG A 127 -27.68 5.12 2.51
C ARG A 127 -28.01 4.51 1.17
N LEU A 128 -27.34 3.41 0.85
CA LEU A 128 -27.76 2.53 -0.25
C LEU A 128 -29.16 2.01 0.02
N LYS A 129 -30.00 2.04 -1.00
CA LYS A 129 -31.26 1.27 -1.00
C LYS A 129 -30.96 -0.23 -0.95
N GLY A 130 -31.98 -0.99 -0.59
CA GLY A 130 -31.90 -2.44 -0.55
C GLY A 130 -31.30 -3.00 0.73
N GLU A 131 -31.07 -4.29 0.70
CA GLU A 131 -30.57 -5.09 1.80
C GLU A 131 -29.30 -5.85 1.38
N TYR A 132 -28.55 -6.35 2.35
CA TYR A 132 -27.50 -7.31 2.03
C TYR A 132 -28.15 -8.63 1.61
N ILE A 133 -27.67 -9.18 0.51
CA ILE A 133 -28.07 -10.47 -0.01
C ILE A 133 -26.89 -11.41 -0.16
N GLY A 134 -27.14 -12.72 -0.02
CA GLY A 134 -26.18 -13.77 -0.27
C GLY A 134 -26.91 -15.00 -0.82
N ALA A 135 -26.15 -15.97 -1.27
CA ALA A 135 -26.67 -17.25 -1.74
C ALA A 135 -25.70 -18.36 -1.38
N VAL A 136 -26.17 -19.62 -1.45
CA VAL A 136 -25.38 -20.85 -1.25
C VAL A 136 -24.53 -20.81 0.03
N PRO A 137 -25.12 -20.58 1.21
CA PRO A 137 -24.35 -20.50 2.46
C PRO A 137 -23.63 -21.82 2.74
N GLY A 138 -22.44 -21.68 3.38
CA GLY A 138 -21.59 -22.82 3.79
C GLY A 138 -20.64 -23.31 2.73
N GLU A 139 -19.72 -24.19 3.15
CA GLU A 139 -18.73 -24.87 2.30
C GLU A 139 -17.79 -23.92 1.53
N GLY A 140 -17.70 -22.62 1.90
CA GLY A 140 -16.84 -21.64 1.22
C GLY A 140 -17.23 -21.34 -0.24
N ARG A 141 -18.45 -21.69 -0.66
CA ARG A 141 -18.89 -21.49 -2.04
C ARG A 141 -19.04 -20.02 -2.38
N ALA A 142 -18.49 -19.63 -3.51
CA ALA A 142 -18.73 -18.32 -4.10
C ALA A 142 -20.08 -18.32 -4.83
N SER A 143 -20.78 -17.20 -4.77
CA SER A 143 -22.13 -17.07 -5.32
C SER A 143 -22.14 -16.18 -6.56
N LEU A 144 -22.99 -16.53 -7.52
CA LEU A 144 -23.40 -15.65 -8.60
C LEU A 144 -24.84 -15.20 -8.31
N LEU A 145 -25.05 -13.89 -8.27
CA LEU A 145 -26.35 -13.26 -8.02
C LEU A 145 -26.77 -12.52 -9.27
N ARG A 146 -28.05 -12.58 -9.64
CA ARG A 146 -28.55 -11.87 -10.82
C ARG A 146 -29.88 -11.20 -10.60
N LYS A 147 -30.11 -10.13 -11.39
CA LYS A 147 -31.38 -9.43 -11.44
C LYS A 147 -31.59 -8.82 -12.81
N ASP A 148 -32.72 -9.18 -13.43
CA ASP A 148 -33.26 -8.50 -14.59
C ASP A 148 -34.01 -7.23 -14.16
N PHE A 149 -33.82 -6.16 -14.91
CA PHE A 149 -34.50 -4.88 -14.68
C PHE A 149 -34.71 -4.10 -15.98
N GLU A 150 -35.59 -3.12 -15.94
CA GLU A 150 -35.93 -2.33 -17.12
C GLU A 150 -35.57 -0.86 -16.93
N VAL A 151 -34.86 -0.26 -17.89
CA VAL A 151 -34.47 1.14 -17.91
C VAL A 151 -35.23 1.87 -19.01
N LYS A 152 -35.93 2.95 -18.62
CA LYS A 152 -36.73 3.75 -19.57
C LYS A 152 -35.88 4.68 -20.43
N LYS A 153 -34.79 5.21 -19.89
CA LYS A 153 -33.92 6.19 -20.52
C LYS A 153 -32.48 5.95 -20.07
N THR A 154 -31.55 5.93 -21.00
CA THR A 154 -30.11 5.91 -20.71
C THR A 154 -29.60 7.29 -20.30
N GLY A 155 -28.57 7.34 -19.47
CA GLY A 155 -27.95 8.55 -18.95
C GLY A 155 -26.62 8.23 -18.25
N THR A 156 -26.19 9.08 -17.35
CA THR A 156 -25.07 8.74 -16.46
C THR A 156 -25.52 7.65 -15.52
N ALA A 157 -24.93 6.46 -15.64
CA ALA A 157 -25.29 5.30 -14.84
C ALA A 157 -24.15 4.95 -13.88
N LEU A 158 -24.45 4.93 -12.58
CA LEU A 158 -23.50 4.59 -11.53
C LEU A 158 -23.98 3.36 -10.76
N LEU A 159 -23.10 2.39 -10.62
CA LEU A 159 -23.32 1.21 -9.80
C LEU A 159 -22.50 1.35 -8.51
N TYR A 160 -23.18 1.35 -7.38
CA TYR A 160 -22.63 1.36 -6.04
C TYR A 160 -22.66 -0.06 -5.50
N VAL A 161 -21.53 -0.59 -5.09
CA VAL A 161 -21.41 -1.95 -4.53
C VAL A 161 -20.73 -1.91 -3.18
N ASN A 162 -21.38 -2.46 -2.18
CA ASN A 162 -20.87 -2.67 -0.83
C ASN A 162 -20.89 -4.16 -0.52
N SER A 163 -19.75 -4.81 -0.42
CA SER A 163 -19.65 -6.23 -0.12
C SER A 163 -18.94 -6.49 1.20
N LEU A 164 -19.38 -7.55 1.85
CA LEU A 164 -18.69 -8.24 2.91
C LEU A 164 -18.10 -9.52 2.30
N GLY A 165 -16.81 -9.45 2.00
CA GLY A 165 -16.08 -10.32 1.09
C GLY A 165 -15.73 -9.58 -0.21
N TYR A 166 -15.30 -10.32 -1.23
CA TYR A 166 -14.96 -9.77 -2.54
C TYR A 166 -16.12 -9.84 -3.52
N HIS A 167 -16.12 -8.96 -4.52
CA HIS A 167 -17.09 -9.00 -5.61
C HIS A 167 -16.48 -8.71 -6.98
N GLU A 168 -17.11 -9.25 -8.00
CA GLU A 168 -17.03 -8.81 -9.38
C GLU A 168 -18.44 -8.48 -9.87
N ALA A 169 -18.58 -7.43 -10.68
CA ALA A 169 -19.87 -7.00 -11.20
C ALA A 169 -19.88 -7.07 -12.73
N TYR A 170 -21.01 -7.49 -13.28
CA TYR A 170 -21.24 -7.61 -14.71
C TYR A 170 -22.58 -6.97 -15.07
N LEU A 171 -22.60 -6.18 -16.11
CA LEU A 171 -23.83 -5.58 -16.65
C LEU A 171 -24.01 -6.03 -18.11
N ASN A 172 -25.13 -6.70 -18.40
CA ASN A 172 -25.43 -7.25 -19.71
C ASN A 172 -24.33 -8.23 -20.24
N GLY A 173 -23.72 -9.00 -19.34
CA GLY A 173 -22.65 -9.96 -19.65
C GLY A 173 -21.25 -9.36 -19.77
N GLU A 174 -21.09 -8.04 -19.64
CA GLU A 174 -19.78 -7.39 -19.70
C GLU A 174 -19.30 -7.01 -18.29
N LYS A 175 -18.03 -7.31 -17.95
CA LYS A 175 -17.42 -6.95 -16.66
C LYS A 175 -17.34 -5.42 -16.54
N VAL A 176 -17.76 -4.87 -15.40
CA VAL A 176 -17.87 -3.41 -15.23
C VAL A 176 -16.54 -2.73 -14.92
N SER A 177 -15.51 -3.49 -14.53
CA SER A 177 -14.21 -2.97 -14.16
C SER A 177 -13.11 -4.00 -14.40
N ASP A 178 -11.90 -3.53 -14.66
CA ASP A 178 -10.66 -4.31 -14.71
C ASP A 178 -10.01 -4.51 -13.34
N ALA A 179 -10.63 -3.97 -12.28
CA ALA A 179 -10.19 -4.16 -10.92
C ALA A 179 -10.41 -5.62 -10.47
N VAL A 180 -9.48 -6.12 -9.65
CA VAL A 180 -9.53 -7.46 -9.06
C VAL A 180 -9.59 -7.37 -7.54
N LEU A 181 -10.12 -8.41 -6.86
CA LEU A 181 -10.22 -8.48 -5.42
C LEU A 181 -10.86 -7.22 -4.80
N GLN A 182 -12.05 -6.84 -5.31
CA GLN A 182 -12.75 -5.66 -4.81
C GLN A 182 -13.81 -6.01 -3.74
N PRO A 183 -14.00 -5.15 -2.75
CA PRO A 183 -13.30 -3.90 -2.40
C PRO A 183 -11.95 -4.15 -1.73
N ALA A 184 -11.17 -3.08 -1.48
CA ALA A 184 -10.03 -3.10 -0.60
C ALA A 184 -10.43 -3.65 0.79
N VAL A 185 -9.48 -4.28 1.49
CA VAL A 185 -9.77 -4.88 2.80
C VAL A 185 -9.91 -3.80 3.88
N SER A 186 -10.87 -4.00 4.77
CA SER A 186 -11.15 -3.16 5.94
C SER A 186 -11.30 -4.02 7.20
N GLN A 187 -11.49 -3.40 8.36
CA GLN A 187 -11.88 -4.11 9.58
C GLN A 187 -13.34 -4.57 9.46
N LEU A 188 -13.59 -5.74 8.86
CA LEU A 188 -14.89 -6.19 8.37
C LEU A 188 -15.95 -6.45 9.45
N ASP A 189 -15.57 -6.52 10.73
CA ASP A 189 -16.51 -6.52 11.85
C ASP A 189 -16.92 -5.09 12.29
N LYS A 190 -16.32 -4.05 11.70
CA LYS A 190 -16.56 -2.63 12.01
C LYS A 190 -16.92 -1.82 10.77
N ARG A 191 -16.31 -2.13 9.63
CA ARG A 191 -16.40 -1.33 8.41
C ARG A 191 -16.46 -2.17 7.16
N SER A 192 -17.34 -1.79 6.23
CA SER A 192 -17.36 -2.25 4.86
C SER A 192 -17.14 -1.08 3.90
N LEU A 193 -16.56 -1.35 2.73
CA LEU A 193 -16.26 -0.32 1.75
C LEU A 193 -17.23 -0.35 0.57
N ILE A 194 -17.67 0.84 0.15
CA ILE A 194 -18.50 1.05 -1.04
C ILE A 194 -17.59 1.43 -2.20
N VAL A 195 -17.69 0.69 -3.30
CA VAL A 195 -17.04 1.00 -4.57
C VAL A 195 -18.08 1.55 -5.54
N VAL A 196 -17.70 2.54 -6.34
CA VAL A 196 -18.57 3.14 -7.36
C VAL A 196 -18.02 2.87 -8.74
N TYR A 197 -18.85 2.34 -9.63
CA TYR A 197 -18.51 2.06 -11.02
C TYR A 197 -19.32 2.92 -11.98
N ASP A 198 -18.69 3.48 -13.01
CA ASP A 198 -19.40 4.10 -14.13
C ASP A 198 -19.78 3.04 -15.16
N VAL A 199 -21.04 2.72 -15.20
CA VAL A 199 -21.61 1.73 -16.12
C VAL A 199 -22.42 2.37 -17.24
N SER A 200 -22.23 3.69 -17.48
CA SER A 200 -22.98 4.46 -18.48
C SER A 200 -22.86 3.91 -19.89
N HIS A 201 -21.71 3.27 -20.19
CA HIS A 201 -21.43 2.68 -21.50
C HIS A 201 -22.03 1.29 -21.69
N LEU A 202 -22.44 0.63 -20.59
CA LEU A 202 -23.01 -0.72 -20.59
C LEU A 202 -24.54 -0.72 -20.49
N ILE A 203 -25.13 0.34 -19.90
CA ILE A 203 -26.57 0.44 -19.68
C ILE A 203 -27.35 0.59 -21.00
N ARG A 204 -28.45 -0.14 -21.15
CA ARG A 204 -29.28 -0.12 -22.34
C ARG A 204 -30.69 0.36 -22.01
N LYS A 205 -31.36 1.02 -22.94
CA LYS A 205 -32.80 1.26 -22.83
C LYS A 205 -33.56 -0.05 -22.99
N GLY A 206 -34.50 -0.33 -22.12
CA GLY A 206 -35.25 -1.58 -22.06
C GLY A 206 -34.60 -2.54 -21.07
N PHE A 207 -34.59 -3.81 -21.38
CA PHE A 207 -34.07 -4.88 -20.51
C PHE A 207 -32.57 -4.80 -20.31
N ASN A 208 -32.15 -4.98 -19.07
CA ASN A 208 -30.78 -5.13 -18.63
C ASN A 208 -30.71 -6.26 -17.59
N GLU A 209 -29.55 -6.90 -17.50
CA GLU A 209 -29.23 -7.86 -16.47
C GLU A 209 -28.02 -7.37 -15.66
N LEU A 210 -28.15 -7.31 -14.35
CA LEU A 210 -27.04 -7.07 -13.42
C LEU A 210 -26.68 -8.38 -12.73
N CYS A 211 -25.42 -8.80 -12.88
CA CYS A 211 -24.86 -9.97 -12.20
C CYS A 211 -23.75 -9.54 -11.24
N LEU A 212 -23.73 -10.15 -10.05
CA LEU A 212 -22.70 -9.95 -9.02
C LEU A 212 -22.13 -11.32 -8.63
N ALA A 213 -20.86 -11.55 -8.93
CA ALA A 213 -20.13 -12.70 -8.42
C ALA A 213 -19.48 -12.29 -7.10
N ILE A 214 -19.67 -13.07 -6.03
CA ILE A 214 -19.19 -12.77 -4.70
C ILE A 214 -18.47 -13.94 -4.05
N GLY A 215 -17.33 -13.68 -3.40
CA GLY A 215 -16.52 -14.65 -2.65
C GLY A 215 -16.23 -14.15 -1.25
N SER A 216 -16.14 -15.04 -0.27
CA SER A 216 -16.05 -14.69 1.15
C SER A 216 -14.75 -13.96 1.50
N GLY A 217 -13.62 -14.40 0.93
CA GLY A 217 -12.32 -13.84 1.31
C GLY A 217 -12.14 -13.82 2.83
N TRP A 218 -11.82 -12.65 3.36
CA TRP A 218 -11.65 -12.42 4.80
C TRP A 218 -12.95 -12.44 5.61
N TYR A 219 -14.12 -12.27 5.00
CA TYR A 219 -15.39 -12.22 5.73
C TYR A 219 -15.85 -13.64 6.09
N LYS A 220 -15.32 -14.17 7.18
CA LYS A 220 -15.65 -15.48 7.74
C LYS A 220 -15.88 -15.40 9.25
N LYS A 221 -16.60 -16.37 9.79
CA LYS A 221 -16.86 -16.45 11.23
C LYS A 221 -15.57 -16.55 12.05
N ALA A 222 -14.58 -17.27 11.54
CA ALA A 222 -13.29 -17.46 12.21
C ALA A 222 -12.39 -16.23 12.23
N THR A 223 -12.62 -15.26 11.35
CA THR A 223 -11.78 -14.06 11.20
C THR A 223 -12.47 -12.82 11.76
N PHE A 224 -13.62 -12.43 11.24
CA PHE A 224 -14.31 -11.19 11.58
C PHE A 224 -15.71 -11.44 12.19
N ASP A 225 -15.94 -12.58 12.86
CA ASP A 225 -17.20 -12.92 13.49
C ASP A 225 -18.41 -12.79 12.53
N ALA A 226 -18.22 -13.16 11.24
CA ALA A 226 -19.24 -13.02 10.20
C ALA A 226 -20.58 -13.65 10.64
N VAL A 227 -21.66 -12.91 10.45
CA VAL A 227 -23.02 -13.36 10.84
C VAL A 227 -23.68 -14.26 9.80
N TYR A 228 -23.12 -14.31 8.59
CA TYR A 228 -23.56 -15.16 7.49
C TYR A 228 -22.41 -16.07 7.06
N ASP A 229 -22.69 -17.31 6.75
CA ASP A 229 -21.69 -18.26 6.29
C ASP A 229 -21.54 -18.20 4.77
N GLY A 230 -20.91 -17.14 4.30
CA GLY A 230 -20.72 -16.79 2.89
C GLY A 230 -20.50 -15.30 2.70
N ALA A 231 -20.23 -14.89 1.49
CA ALA A 231 -20.14 -13.48 1.12
C ALA A 231 -21.53 -12.82 1.11
N LEU A 232 -21.56 -11.53 1.40
CA LEU A 232 -22.76 -10.69 1.30
C LEU A 232 -22.50 -9.48 0.44
N VAL A 233 -23.52 -9.02 -0.29
CA VAL A 233 -23.45 -7.79 -1.08
C VAL A 233 -24.72 -6.98 -0.95
N LYS A 234 -24.54 -5.65 -0.91
CA LYS A 234 -25.58 -4.64 -1.02
C LYS A 234 -25.22 -3.71 -2.17
N ALA A 235 -26.06 -3.64 -3.19
CA ALA A 235 -25.76 -2.86 -4.37
C ALA A 235 -26.97 -2.04 -4.82
N GLU A 236 -26.70 -0.91 -5.50
CA GLU A 236 -27.69 -0.02 -6.08
C GLU A 236 -27.13 0.55 -7.39
N LEU A 237 -27.93 0.53 -8.45
CA LEU A 237 -27.61 1.14 -9.73
C LEU A 237 -28.55 2.30 -9.99
N ASP A 238 -27.98 3.49 -10.19
CA ASP A 238 -28.67 4.72 -10.50
C ASP A 238 -28.48 5.10 -11.97
N VAL A 239 -29.49 5.71 -12.58
CA VAL A 239 -29.38 6.40 -13.87
C VAL A 239 -29.82 7.86 -13.69
N ASP A 240 -28.92 8.80 -13.99
CA ASP A 240 -29.13 10.24 -13.75
C ASP A 240 -29.54 10.56 -12.30
N GLY A 241 -29.02 9.78 -11.30
CA GLY A 241 -29.33 9.91 -9.88
C GLY A 241 -30.65 9.27 -9.43
N GLU A 242 -31.35 8.59 -10.33
CA GLU A 242 -32.59 7.87 -10.00
C GLU A 242 -32.32 6.37 -9.93
N PRO A 243 -32.55 5.71 -8.77
CA PRO A 243 -32.32 4.28 -8.62
C PRO A 243 -33.19 3.46 -9.57
N GLN A 244 -32.58 2.53 -10.28
CA GLN A 244 -33.25 1.62 -11.23
C GLN A 244 -33.37 0.20 -10.67
N VAL A 245 -32.32 -0.30 -9.99
CA VAL A 245 -32.29 -1.62 -9.38
C VAL A 245 -31.43 -1.57 -8.12
N TRP A 246 -31.80 -2.35 -7.11
CA TRP A 246 -31.07 -2.54 -5.87
C TRP A 246 -31.25 -3.97 -5.37
N THR A 247 -30.38 -4.39 -4.45
CA THR A 247 -30.43 -5.74 -3.86
C THR A 247 -31.61 -5.90 -2.91
N ASP A 248 -32.43 -6.91 -3.14
CA ASP A 248 -33.57 -7.30 -2.31
C ASP A 248 -33.94 -8.78 -2.51
N ALA A 249 -34.99 -9.24 -1.86
CA ALA A 249 -35.50 -10.61 -1.95
C ALA A 249 -36.00 -11.06 -3.35
N SER A 250 -36.01 -10.16 -4.34
CA SER A 250 -36.43 -10.49 -5.71
C SER A 250 -35.26 -10.90 -6.62
N TRP A 251 -34.05 -10.96 -6.08
CA TRP A 251 -32.86 -11.49 -6.76
C TRP A 251 -32.84 -13.02 -6.71
N GLU A 252 -32.12 -13.60 -7.64
CA GLU A 252 -31.80 -15.01 -7.67
C GLU A 252 -30.31 -15.21 -7.52
N GLY A 253 -29.91 -16.30 -6.87
CA GLY A 253 -28.51 -16.65 -6.69
C GLY A 253 -28.28 -18.15 -6.89
N GLY A 254 -27.04 -18.48 -7.21
CA GLY A 254 -26.59 -19.85 -7.39
C GLY A 254 -25.08 -19.96 -7.20
N TRP A 255 -24.57 -21.18 -7.14
CA TRP A 255 -23.13 -21.41 -7.07
C TRP A 255 -22.46 -21.15 -8.43
N ASN A 256 -21.39 -20.38 -8.45
CA ASN A 256 -20.68 -20.02 -9.68
C ASN A 256 -19.53 -21.00 -10.07
N GLY A 257 -19.42 -22.14 -9.39
CA GLY A 257 -18.35 -23.11 -9.60
C GLY A 257 -17.15 -22.94 -8.68
N TYR A 258 -16.92 -21.75 -8.13
CA TYR A 258 -15.80 -21.48 -7.21
C TYR A 258 -16.13 -21.83 -5.77
N SER A 259 -15.12 -22.33 -5.06
CA SER A 259 -15.19 -22.54 -3.60
C SER A 259 -13.81 -22.30 -2.98
N ASP A 260 -13.78 -21.76 -1.78
CA ASP A 260 -12.54 -21.63 -1.00
C ASP A 260 -12.04 -23.02 -0.53
N LEU A 261 -10.73 -23.23 -0.59
CA LEU A 261 -10.06 -24.43 -0.07
C LEU A 261 -9.40 -24.21 1.29
N GLY A 262 -9.52 -23.03 1.87
CA GLY A 262 -8.92 -22.68 3.15
C GLY A 262 -9.81 -21.83 4.04
N ASP A 263 -9.32 -21.62 5.26
CA ASP A 263 -10.04 -20.89 6.32
C ASP A 263 -9.72 -19.39 6.35
N TRP A 264 -8.89 -18.90 5.45
CA TRP A 264 -8.40 -17.51 5.41
C TRP A 264 -7.74 -17.08 6.74
N ARG A 265 -6.80 -17.87 7.22
CA ARG A 265 -5.99 -17.59 8.40
C ARG A 265 -4.53 -17.96 8.14
N PRO A 266 -3.58 -17.54 8.97
CA PRO A 266 -2.18 -17.94 8.83
C PRO A 266 -2.02 -19.45 8.68
N HIS A 267 -1.22 -19.87 7.69
CA HIS A 267 -1.03 -21.25 7.26
C HIS A 267 -2.29 -21.98 6.75
N GLY A 268 -3.35 -21.25 6.43
CA GLY A 268 -4.64 -21.82 6.02
C GLY A 268 -5.39 -20.98 4.99
N PHE A 269 -4.70 -20.19 4.15
CA PHE A 269 -5.37 -19.47 3.06
C PHE A 269 -5.86 -20.40 1.95
N GLY A 270 -5.28 -21.63 1.86
CA GLY A 270 -5.65 -22.62 0.84
C GLY A 270 -5.49 -22.05 -0.56
N GLY A 271 -6.52 -22.19 -1.37
CA GLY A 271 -6.67 -21.67 -2.70
C GLY A 271 -8.13 -21.70 -3.11
N GLU A 272 -8.38 -21.94 -4.40
CA GLU A 272 -9.72 -22.05 -4.97
C GLU A 272 -9.96 -23.42 -5.61
N LEU A 273 -11.17 -23.95 -5.42
CA LEU A 273 -11.68 -25.00 -6.28
C LEU A 273 -12.55 -24.33 -7.33
N LEU A 274 -12.31 -24.64 -8.60
CA LEU A 274 -13.23 -24.35 -9.70
C LEU A 274 -13.77 -25.64 -10.28
N ASP A 275 -15.07 -25.89 -10.15
CA ASP A 275 -15.78 -26.92 -10.90
C ASP A 275 -16.34 -26.32 -12.21
N ASN A 276 -15.64 -26.54 -13.31
CA ASN A 276 -16.01 -25.98 -14.61
C ASN A 276 -17.31 -26.57 -15.20
N ARG A 277 -17.86 -27.60 -14.56
CA ARG A 277 -19.18 -28.20 -14.91
C ARG A 277 -20.34 -27.47 -14.23
N ALA A 278 -20.06 -26.55 -13.31
CA ALA A 278 -21.10 -25.90 -12.54
C ALA A 278 -22.07 -25.14 -13.46
N ASP A 279 -23.35 -25.40 -13.24
CA ASP A 279 -24.45 -24.62 -13.79
C ASP A 279 -25.23 -24.06 -12.59
N PRO A 280 -25.33 -22.74 -12.43
CA PRO A 280 -26.01 -22.15 -11.27
C PRO A 280 -27.45 -22.68 -11.14
N ASP A 281 -27.74 -23.37 -10.04
CA ASP A 281 -29.10 -23.75 -9.67
C ASP A 281 -29.78 -22.55 -9.03
N TRP A 282 -30.40 -21.73 -9.86
CA TRP A 282 -30.94 -20.43 -9.49
C TRP A 282 -32.11 -20.59 -8.47
N ALA A 283 -31.91 -20.01 -7.29
CA ALA A 283 -32.85 -19.99 -6.19
C ALA A 283 -32.99 -18.55 -5.63
N PRO A 284 -34.08 -18.26 -4.88
CA PRO A 284 -34.18 -16.99 -4.17
C PRO A 284 -32.98 -16.77 -3.24
N VAL A 285 -32.48 -15.54 -3.20
CA VAL A 285 -31.37 -15.16 -2.32
C VAL A 285 -31.79 -15.09 -0.85
N ASP A 286 -30.81 -15.26 0.06
CA ASP A 286 -30.98 -14.94 1.46
C ASP A 286 -30.85 -13.40 1.65
N VAL A 287 -31.78 -12.83 2.42
CA VAL A 287 -31.70 -11.41 2.84
C VAL A 287 -31.18 -11.36 4.27
N VAL A 288 -30.07 -10.66 4.47
CA VAL A 288 -29.36 -10.62 5.75
C VAL A 288 -29.30 -9.21 6.28
N LYS A 289 -29.71 -9.02 7.52
CA LYS A 289 -29.66 -7.73 8.20
C LYS A 289 -28.30 -7.53 8.85
N ILE A 290 -27.60 -6.46 8.49
CA ILE A 290 -26.31 -6.04 9.06
C ILE A 290 -26.53 -4.68 9.75
N GLU A 291 -26.31 -4.61 11.06
CA GLU A 291 -26.59 -3.40 11.86
C GLU A 291 -25.32 -2.73 12.38
N ASP A 292 -24.28 -3.49 12.70
CA ASP A 292 -23.11 -3.01 13.46
C ASP A 292 -21.88 -2.70 12.58
N ILE A 293 -22.01 -2.79 11.26
CA ILE A 293 -20.92 -2.52 10.32
C ILE A 293 -21.18 -1.20 9.59
N THR A 294 -20.28 -0.23 9.76
CA THR A 294 -20.34 1.06 9.08
C THR A 294 -19.94 0.92 7.61
N ALA A 295 -20.84 1.29 6.71
CA ALA A 295 -20.50 1.41 5.30
C ALA A 295 -19.85 2.78 5.03
N SER A 296 -18.70 2.80 4.36
CA SER A 296 -17.98 4.02 3.95
C SER A 296 -17.40 3.87 2.55
N MET A 297 -17.07 4.99 1.91
CA MET A 297 -16.48 4.95 0.58
C MET A 297 -15.06 4.38 0.61
N GLN A 298 -14.67 3.63 -0.43
CA GLN A 298 -13.27 3.25 -0.65
C GLN A 298 -12.49 4.48 -1.09
N MET A 299 -11.53 4.90 -0.26
CA MET A 299 -10.73 6.11 -0.48
C MET A 299 -9.28 5.79 -0.88
N CYS A 300 -9.03 4.60 -1.43
CA CYS A 300 -7.77 4.23 -2.05
C CYS A 300 -8.02 3.70 -3.47
N GLU A 301 -6.96 3.63 -4.25
CA GLU A 301 -7.00 3.05 -5.58
C GLU A 301 -7.39 1.56 -5.51
N PRO A 302 -8.09 1.03 -6.54
CA PRO A 302 -8.41 -0.38 -6.61
C PRO A 302 -7.16 -1.25 -6.82
N CYS A 303 -7.26 -2.52 -6.50
CA CYS A 303 -6.26 -3.50 -6.92
C CYS A 303 -6.45 -3.80 -8.42
N ARG A 304 -5.33 -3.79 -9.18
CA ARG A 304 -5.32 -4.06 -10.64
C ARG A 304 -4.15 -4.94 -11.04
N ILE A 305 -4.30 -5.60 -12.17
CA ILE A 305 -3.22 -6.31 -12.84
C ILE A 305 -2.23 -5.27 -13.38
N GLN A 306 -0.97 -5.37 -12.97
CA GLN A 306 0.10 -4.45 -13.36
C GLN A 306 1.04 -5.06 -14.39
N GLU A 307 1.16 -6.39 -14.41
CA GLU A 307 2.10 -7.10 -15.26
C GLU A 307 1.54 -8.49 -15.59
N ILE A 308 1.67 -8.90 -16.85
CA ILE A 308 1.44 -10.27 -17.28
C ILE A 308 2.79 -10.96 -17.33
N VAL A 309 2.99 -11.97 -16.48
CA VAL A 309 4.22 -12.75 -16.41
C VAL A 309 4.00 -14.09 -17.06
N THR A 310 4.84 -14.41 -18.03
CA THR A 310 4.80 -15.71 -18.74
C THR A 310 5.91 -16.62 -18.23
N PRO A 311 5.74 -17.95 -18.30
CA PRO A 311 6.77 -18.90 -17.91
C PRO A 311 8.08 -18.70 -18.69
N VAL A 312 9.21 -18.84 -18.00
CA VAL A 312 10.55 -18.88 -18.61
C VAL A 312 10.99 -20.32 -18.90
N PHE A 313 10.36 -21.28 -18.21
CA PHE A 313 10.66 -22.69 -18.37
C PHE A 313 9.44 -23.55 -18.00
N MET A 314 9.26 -24.65 -18.71
CA MET A 314 8.23 -25.66 -18.43
C MET A 314 8.75 -27.03 -18.83
N GLU A 315 8.57 -28.03 -17.95
CA GLU A 315 8.93 -29.41 -18.26
C GLU A 315 7.94 -30.42 -17.67
N ARG A 316 7.89 -31.59 -18.29
CA ARG A 316 7.15 -32.75 -17.79
C ARG A 316 7.99 -33.50 -16.78
N VAL A 317 7.60 -33.51 -15.49
CA VAL A 317 8.34 -34.15 -14.41
C VAL A 317 7.75 -35.49 -13.97
N GLY A 318 6.55 -35.84 -14.44
CA GLY A 318 5.86 -37.08 -14.17
C GLY A 318 4.94 -37.52 -15.28
N GLU A 319 4.18 -38.63 -15.10
CA GLU A 319 3.27 -39.12 -16.14
C GLU A 319 2.16 -38.11 -16.46
N ASP A 320 1.59 -37.48 -15.41
CA ASP A 320 0.55 -36.48 -15.49
C ASP A 320 0.95 -35.21 -14.71
N GLN A 321 2.27 -34.85 -14.68
CA GLN A 321 2.80 -33.74 -13.91
C GLN A 321 3.63 -32.81 -14.79
N TRP A 322 3.38 -31.48 -14.62
CA TRP A 322 4.11 -30.40 -15.29
C TRP A 322 4.62 -29.39 -14.29
N LEU A 323 5.94 -29.13 -14.35
CA LEU A 323 6.62 -28.12 -13.57
C LEU A 323 6.83 -26.86 -14.43
N VAL A 324 6.53 -25.71 -13.85
CA VAL A 324 6.64 -24.41 -14.51
C VAL A 324 7.46 -23.45 -13.65
N ASP A 325 8.40 -22.71 -14.23
CA ASP A 325 9.16 -21.62 -13.60
C ASP A 325 8.79 -20.29 -14.29
N PHE A 326 8.33 -19.31 -13.52
CA PHE A 326 8.05 -17.94 -13.95
C PHE A 326 9.28 -17.01 -13.83
N GLY A 327 10.44 -17.55 -13.39
CA GLY A 327 11.71 -16.81 -13.32
C GLY A 327 11.82 -15.84 -12.16
N LYS A 328 10.72 -15.46 -11.55
CA LYS A 328 10.67 -14.54 -10.39
C LYS A 328 9.46 -14.84 -9.51
N VAL A 329 9.59 -14.52 -8.22
CA VAL A 329 8.46 -14.59 -7.27
C VAL A 329 7.49 -13.45 -7.58
N VAL A 330 6.20 -13.77 -7.65
CA VAL A 330 5.11 -12.83 -7.87
C VAL A 330 3.94 -13.09 -6.94
N ASN A 331 3.20 -12.03 -6.60
CA ASN A 331 1.86 -12.12 -6.05
C ASN A 331 0.87 -11.96 -7.20
N ALA A 332 0.19 -13.05 -7.56
CA ALA A 332 -0.55 -13.10 -8.81
C ALA A 332 -1.82 -13.96 -8.75
N LEU A 333 -2.70 -13.72 -9.70
CA LEU A 333 -3.74 -14.63 -10.13
C LEU A 333 -3.18 -15.49 -11.26
N LEU A 334 -3.36 -16.80 -11.21
CA LEU A 334 -2.98 -17.72 -12.29
C LEU A 334 -4.11 -17.76 -13.31
N ASP A 335 -3.74 -17.83 -14.61
CA ASP A 335 -4.63 -17.98 -15.73
C ASP A 335 -4.06 -19.04 -16.68
N VAL A 336 -4.86 -20.07 -17.03
CA VAL A 336 -4.34 -21.25 -17.77
C VAL A 336 -5.41 -22.01 -18.52
N GLU A 337 -5.11 -22.36 -19.79
CA GLU A 337 -5.85 -23.35 -20.58
C GLU A 337 -5.31 -24.75 -20.32
N MET A 338 -6.21 -25.71 -20.08
CA MET A 338 -5.86 -27.10 -19.76
C MET A 338 -6.43 -28.09 -20.78
N PRO A 339 -5.72 -28.36 -21.89
CA PRO A 339 -6.20 -29.20 -22.97
C PRO A 339 -6.20 -30.69 -22.57
N GLY A 340 -7.07 -31.46 -23.27
CA GLY A 340 -7.06 -32.91 -23.24
C GLY A 340 -7.69 -33.55 -22.01
N LEU A 341 -8.35 -32.79 -21.18
CA LEU A 341 -9.13 -33.28 -20.04
C LEU A 341 -10.50 -33.84 -20.48
N GLN A 342 -11.03 -34.76 -19.68
CA GLN A 342 -12.38 -35.27 -19.81
C GLN A 342 -13.26 -34.71 -18.71
N ALA A 343 -14.55 -34.63 -18.93
CA ALA A 343 -15.48 -34.16 -17.91
C ALA A 343 -15.34 -34.95 -16.60
N GLY A 344 -15.03 -34.25 -15.53
CA GLY A 344 -14.79 -34.81 -14.20
C GLY A 344 -13.32 -35.13 -13.88
N ASP A 345 -12.39 -34.99 -14.84
CA ASP A 345 -10.97 -35.06 -14.54
C ASP A 345 -10.61 -33.93 -13.57
N GLN A 346 -9.73 -34.24 -12.62
CA GLN A 346 -9.29 -33.28 -11.59
C GLN A 346 -7.82 -32.93 -11.81
N VAL A 347 -7.53 -31.64 -11.78
CA VAL A 347 -6.17 -31.11 -11.78
C VAL A 347 -5.93 -30.38 -10.45
N LYS A 348 -4.78 -30.68 -9.81
CA LYS A 348 -4.29 -29.91 -8.67
C LYS A 348 -3.15 -29.02 -9.12
N ILE A 349 -3.16 -27.78 -8.64
CA ILE A 349 -2.19 -26.74 -8.98
C ILE A 349 -1.49 -26.30 -7.71
N PHE A 350 -0.23 -26.69 -7.53
CA PHE A 350 0.56 -26.34 -6.36
C PHE A 350 1.51 -25.20 -6.67
N TYR A 351 1.78 -24.37 -5.66
CA TYR A 351 2.58 -23.16 -5.75
C TYR A 351 3.81 -23.24 -4.84
N SER A 352 4.92 -22.62 -5.29
CA SER A 352 6.12 -22.46 -4.45
C SER A 352 6.83 -21.14 -4.73
N ASP A 353 7.15 -20.42 -3.67
CA ASP A 353 7.99 -19.21 -3.72
C ASP A 353 9.49 -19.52 -3.53
N ALA A 354 9.84 -20.75 -3.11
CA ALA A 354 11.16 -21.13 -2.66
C ALA A 354 11.96 -21.93 -3.69
N SER A 355 11.45 -23.09 -4.11
CA SER A 355 12.17 -23.99 -5.02
C SER A 355 11.23 -24.84 -5.86
N ALA A 356 11.77 -25.42 -6.94
CA ALA A 356 11.07 -26.36 -7.81
C ALA A 356 10.85 -27.75 -7.16
N ASP A 357 11.49 -28.03 -6.04
CA ASP A 357 11.47 -29.35 -5.37
C ASP A 357 10.57 -29.36 -4.12
N SER A 358 10.02 -28.23 -3.72
CA SER A 358 9.24 -28.11 -2.48
C SER A 358 7.96 -27.30 -2.68
N PHE A 359 6.84 -27.97 -2.65
CA PHE A 359 5.51 -27.39 -2.74
C PHE A 359 4.75 -27.65 -1.43
N ASP A 360 4.80 -26.67 -0.53
CA ASP A 360 4.14 -26.75 0.77
C ASP A 360 2.80 -25.98 0.75
N PRO A 361 1.67 -26.72 0.78
CA PRO A 361 0.34 -26.09 0.77
C PRO A 361 0.04 -25.19 1.98
N GLU A 362 0.73 -25.38 3.10
CA GLU A 362 0.57 -24.51 4.28
C GLU A 362 1.27 -23.16 4.11
N ILE A 363 2.19 -23.05 3.14
CA ILE A 363 2.91 -21.80 2.85
C ILE A 363 2.29 -21.08 1.66
N CYS A 364 2.18 -21.75 0.49
CA CYS A 364 1.77 -21.09 -0.75
C CYS A 364 0.36 -21.48 -1.24
N GLY A 365 -0.30 -22.42 -0.57
CA GLY A 365 -1.62 -22.90 -0.96
C GLY A 365 -1.59 -23.83 -2.18
N TYR A 366 -2.77 -24.18 -2.67
CA TYR A 366 -2.98 -24.95 -3.90
C TYR A 366 -4.39 -24.75 -4.42
N ASP A 367 -4.59 -24.86 -5.74
CA ASP A 367 -5.91 -24.83 -6.36
C ASP A 367 -6.32 -26.21 -6.86
N VAL A 368 -7.62 -26.37 -7.06
CA VAL A 368 -8.22 -27.57 -7.64
C VAL A 368 -9.15 -27.17 -8.77
N PHE A 369 -8.92 -27.76 -9.93
CA PHE A 369 -9.78 -27.63 -11.10
C PHE A 369 -10.48 -28.94 -11.42
N ILE A 370 -11.79 -28.87 -11.70
CA ILE A 370 -12.58 -30.00 -12.17
C ILE A 370 -13.09 -29.72 -13.58
N ALA A 371 -12.65 -30.52 -14.53
CA ALA A 371 -12.85 -30.29 -15.96
C ALA A 371 -14.29 -30.49 -16.42
N ALA A 372 -14.76 -29.70 -17.35
CA ALA A 372 -15.98 -29.92 -18.14
C ALA A 372 -15.73 -30.80 -19.38
N GLY A 373 -14.48 -30.87 -19.88
CA GLY A 373 -14.04 -31.71 -21.00
C GLY A 373 -13.84 -30.98 -22.32
N GLU A 374 -14.33 -29.76 -22.48
CA GLU A 374 -14.09 -28.87 -23.62
C GLU A 374 -13.93 -27.43 -23.15
N GLY A 375 -12.89 -26.74 -23.64
CA GLY A 375 -12.60 -25.35 -23.27
C GLY A 375 -12.31 -25.18 -21.78
N ASP A 376 -11.55 -26.12 -21.21
CA ASP A 376 -11.21 -26.15 -19.80
C ASP A 376 -10.17 -25.06 -19.48
N HIS A 377 -10.65 -24.00 -18.86
CA HIS A 377 -9.91 -22.82 -18.49
C HIS A 377 -10.02 -22.57 -16.98
N PHE A 378 -8.90 -22.32 -16.34
CA PHE A 378 -8.83 -21.95 -14.92
C PHE A 378 -8.23 -20.55 -14.78
N GLN A 379 -8.88 -19.73 -13.98
CA GLN A 379 -8.36 -18.44 -13.53
C GLN A 379 -8.73 -18.25 -12.05
N ASN A 380 -7.79 -17.78 -11.22
CA ASN A 380 -8.15 -17.36 -9.86
C ASN A 380 -9.07 -16.14 -9.89
N CYS A 381 -10.10 -16.15 -9.02
CA CYS A 381 -11.12 -15.11 -8.96
C CYS A 381 -11.10 -14.32 -7.64
N PHE A 382 -11.19 -15.01 -6.50
CA PHE A 382 -11.31 -14.40 -5.17
C PHE A 382 -10.16 -14.74 -4.22
N ASN A 383 -9.18 -15.53 -4.69
CA ASN A 383 -7.97 -15.84 -3.97
C ASN A 383 -6.76 -15.58 -4.88
N HIS A 384 -5.57 -15.46 -4.30
CA HIS A 384 -4.33 -15.21 -5.02
C HIS A 384 -3.21 -16.03 -4.39
N HIS A 385 -2.10 -16.19 -5.13
CA HIS A 385 -0.95 -16.94 -4.65
C HIS A 385 0.35 -16.16 -4.80
N ILE A 386 1.31 -16.50 -3.93
CA ILE A 386 2.72 -16.13 -4.12
C ILE A 386 3.44 -17.33 -4.69
N PHE A 387 4.09 -17.13 -5.83
CA PHE A 387 4.85 -18.21 -6.45
C PHE A 387 5.92 -17.70 -7.42
N ARG A 388 6.92 -18.52 -7.60
CA ARG A 388 7.79 -18.56 -8.77
C ARG A 388 7.57 -19.85 -9.55
N TYR A 389 7.33 -20.95 -8.82
CA TYR A 389 7.13 -22.27 -9.41
C TYR A 389 5.68 -22.70 -9.26
N VAL A 390 5.17 -23.38 -10.30
CA VAL A 390 3.84 -24.00 -10.31
C VAL A 390 3.99 -25.46 -10.71
N LEU A 391 3.37 -26.37 -9.96
CA LEU A 391 3.29 -27.78 -10.30
C LEU A 391 1.84 -28.16 -10.57
N PHE A 392 1.58 -28.61 -11.78
CA PHE A 392 0.29 -29.21 -12.15
C PHE A 392 0.34 -30.71 -11.97
N GLU A 393 -0.66 -31.29 -11.29
CA GLU A 393 -0.90 -32.71 -11.15
C GLU A 393 -2.23 -33.09 -11.77
N GLY A 394 -2.27 -34.10 -12.63
CA GLY A 394 -3.46 -34.56 -13.35
C GLY A 394 -3.52 -34.11 -14.81
N LEU A 395 -2.48 -33.43 -15.34
CA LEU A 395 -2.40 -32.99 -16.72
C LEU A 395 -1.59 -33.95 -17.57
N LYS A 396 -2.24 -34.60 -18.55
CA LYS A 396 -1.57 -35.49 -19.55
C LYS A 396 -0.88 -34.71 -20.66
N GLN A 397 -1.38 -33.52 -20.97
CA GLN A 397 -0.82 -32.59 -21.97
C GLN A 397 -0.29 -31.34 -21.28
N ALA A 398 0.61 -30.64 -21.96
CA ALA A 398 1.14 -29.38 -21.43
C ALA A 398 0.01 -28.34 -21.27
N PRO A 399 0.00 -27.54 -20.18
CA PRO A 399 -0.89 -26.40 -20.10
C PRO A 399 -0.57 -25.40 -21.22
N GLU A 400 -1.60 -24.72 -21.72
CA GLU A 400 -1.50 -23.73 -22.79
C GLU A 400 -1.91 -22.35 -22.27
N GLU A 401 -1.56 -21.28 -22.98
CA GLU A 401 -1.86 -19.88 -22.65
C GLU A 401 -1.64 -19.50 -21.16
N LEU A 402 -0.63 -20.13 -20.56
CA LEU A 402 -0.34 -20.01 -19.13
C LEU A 402 0.28 -18.65 -18.79
N GLN A 403 -0.36 -17.92 -17.92
CA GLN A 403 0.03 -16.57 -17.50
C GLN A 403 -0.15 -16.39 -15.97
N ALA A 404 0.66 -15.53 -15.39
CA ALA A 404 0.49 -15.04 -14.04
C ALA A 404 0.19 -13.53 -14.07
N TYR A 405 -0.96 -13.13 -13.60
CA TYR A 405 -1.40 -11.74 -13.54
C TYR A 405 -0.95 -11.11 -12.23
N ARG A 406 0.27 -10.51 -12.24
CA ARG A 406 0.81 -9.81 -11.08
C ARG A 406 -0.05 -8.58 -10.78
N MET A 407 -0.53 -8.49 -9.56
CA MET A 407 -1.43 -7.44 -9.12
C MET A 407 -0.86 -6.60 -7.97
N ARG A 408 -1.34 -5.39 -7.82
CA ARG A 408 -1.17 -4.51 -6.66
C ARG A 408 -2.23 -3.43 -6.63
N THR A 409 -2.33 -2.70 -5.53
CA THR A 409 -3.08 -1.42 -5.48
C THR A 409 -2.50 -0.47 -6.52
N ASP A 410 -3.36 0.15 -7.34
CA ASP A 410 -2.98 0.93 -8.55
C ASP A 410 -2.47 2.34 -8.24
N PHE A 411 -1.55 2.44 -7.29
CA PHE A 411 -0.90 3.72 -6.97
C PHE A 411 0.13 4.13 -8.01
N ALA A 412 0.36 5.45 -8.12
CA ALA A 412 1.35 6.01 -9.04
C ALA A 412 2.78 5.61 -8.63
N THR A 413 3.58 5.21 -9.60
CA THR A 413 5.02 4.94 -9.50
C THR A 413 5.82 5.96 -10.32
N GLY A 414 7.11 5.81 -10.39
CA GLY A 414 7.98 6.69 -11.18
C GLY A 414 9.36 6.87 -10.56
N ALA A 415 9.65 6.10 -9.52
CA ALA A 415 10.97 6.04 -8.94
C ALA A 415 11.92 5.22 -9.81
N SER A 416 13.17 5.65 -9.89
CA SER A 416 14.24 4.88 -10.50
C SER A 416 15.57 5.13 -9.80
N PHE A 417 16.41 4.11 -9.80
CA PHE A 417 17.78 4.16 -9.30
C PHE A 417 18.69 3.41 -10.26
N SER A 418 19.84 3.96 -10.55
CA SER A 418 20.92 3.27 -11.23
C SER A 418 22.26 3.80 -10.75
N SER A 419 23.27 2.95 -10.76
CA SER A 419 24.62 3.30 -10.34
C SER A 419 25.68 2.52 -11.10
N SER A 420 26.94 2.87 -10.92
CA SER A 420 28.07 2.14 -11.46
C SER A 420 28.27 0.77 -10.83
N ASP A 421 27.56 0.44 -9.76
CA ASP A 421 27.65 -0.85 -9.04
C ASP A 421 26.43 -1.73 -9.35
N PRO A 422 26.58 -2.81 -10.16
CA PRO A 422 25.47 -3.68 -10.51
C PRO A 422 24.87 -4.45 -9.33
N GLU A 423 25.65 -4.72 -8.29
CA GLU A 423 25.15 -5.42 -7.09
C GLU A 423 24.23 -4.49 -6.29
N LEU A 424 24.60 -3.22 -6.18
CA LEU A 424 23.76 -2.21 -5.55
C LEU A 424 22.45 -1.99 -6.31
N ASN A 425 22.51 -2.00 -7.65
CA ASN A 425 21.31 -1.94 -8.49
C ASN A 425 20.42 -3.17 -8.26
N ALA A 426 21.00 -4.36 -8.12
CA ALA A 426 20.27 -5.60 -7.85
C ALA A 426 19.58 -5.58 -6.47
N ILE A 427 20.21 -5.03 -5.43
CA ILE A 427 19.59 -4.86 -4.11
C ILE A 427 18.38 -3.90 -4.21
N HIS A 428 18.56 -2.76 -4.90
CA HIS A 428 17.46 -1.81 -5.11
C HIS A 428 16.27 -2.47 -5.79
N ASP A 429 16.51 -3.19 -6.90
CA ASP A 429 15.46 -3.85 -7.68
C ASP A 429 14.76 -4.95 -6.87
N LEU A 430 15.50 -5.68 -6.04
CA LEU A 430 14.95 -6.69 -5.15
C LEU A 430 13.95 -6.07 -4.15
N VAL A 431 14.34 -4.97 -3.51
CA VAL A 431 13.53 -4.25 -2.51
C VAL A 431 12.30 -3.62 -3.16
N LEU A 432 12.46 -2.91 -4.28
CA LEU A 432 11.35 -2.25 -4.97
C LEU A 432 10.30 -3.26 -5.44
N ARG A 433 10.75 -4.36 -6.07
CA ARG A 433 9.85 -5.44 -6.51
C ARG A 433 9.09 -6.05 -5.36
N THR A 434 9.75 -6.24 -4.21
CA THR A 434 9.10 -6.80 -3.02
C THR A 434 8.00 -5.89 -2.53
N MET A 435 8.25 -4.60 -2.37
CA MET A 435 7.23 -3.62 -1.94
C MET A 435 6.05 -3.57 -2.90
N GLU A 436 6.29 -3.61 -4.22
CA GLU A 436 5.21 -3.60 -5.22
C GLU A 436 4.33 -4.87 -5.19
N ASN A 437 4.88 -6.03 -4.82
CA ASN A 437 4.11 -7.26 -4.69
C ASN A 437 3.33 -7.35 -3.36
N LEU A 438 3.73 -6.61 -2.33
CA LEU A 438 3.12 -6.67 -1.00
C LEU A 438 2.12 -5.54 -0.73
N ALA A 439 2.09 -4.49 -1.56
CA ALA A 439 1.15 -3.38 -1.43
C ALA A 439 -0.09 -3.62 -2.30
N PHE A 440 -1.05 -4.40 -1.81
CA PHE A 440 -2.30 -4.72 -2.50
C PHE A 440 -3.49 -4.66 -1.53
N ASP A 441 -4.71 -4.76 -2.04
CA ASP A 441 -5.96 -4.69 -1.25
C ASP A 441 -6.10 -3.48 -0.33
N GLY A 442 -5.45 -2.35 -0.68
CA GLY A 442 -5.56 -1.08 0.06
C GLY A 442 -4.73 -0.99 1.34
N TYR A 443 -3.77 -1.89 1.55
CA TYR A 443 -2.78 -1.85 2.63
C TYR A 443 -1.49 -2.56 2.21
N MET A 444 -0.51 -2.62 3.08
CA MET A 444 0.73 -3.37 2.85
C MET A 444 0.79 -4.56 3.80
N VAL A 445 0.97 -5.74 3.24
CA VAL A 445 1.07 -6.96 4.03
C VAL A 445 2.52 -7.27 4.40
N ASP A 446 2.71 -8.09 5.43
CA ASP A 446 3.99 -8.68 5.82
C ASP A 446 4.53 -9.62 4.74
N CYS A 447 3.72 -10.64 4.42
CA CYS A 447 3.92 -11.57 3.31
C CYS A 447 2.55 -11.91 2.70
N ALA A 448 2.50 -12.20 1.42
CA ALA A 448 1.23 -12.54 0.78
C ALA A 448 0.98 -14.05 0.70
N SER A 449 1.85 -14.87 1.31
CA SER A 449 1.73 -16.33 1.39
C SER A 449 1.13 -16.79 2.73
N ILE A 450 1.91 -16.67 3.82
CA ILE A 450 1.63 -17.34 5.10
C ILE A 450 0.58 -16.60 5.93
N GLU A 451 0.62 -15.25 5.98
CA GLU A 451 -0.13 -14.48 6.97
C GLU A 451 -1.06 -13.42 6.35
N ARG A 452 -0.66 -12.76 5.28
CA ARG A 452 -1.42 -11.71 4.56
C ARG A 452 -1.92 -10.60 5.48
N LEU A 453 -1.13 -10.22 6.48
CA LEU A 453 -1.53 -9.28 7.53
C LEU A 453 -0.79 -7.95 7.45
N GLY A 454 -1.50 -6.87 7.74
CA GLY A 454 -0.94 -5.54 7.85
C GLY A 454 -0.26 -5.30 9.19
N TYR A 455 0.88 -5.96 9.45
CA TYR A 455 1.64 -5.76 10.69
C TYR A 455 2.19 -4.34 10.78
N GLY A 456 1.99 -3.69 11.93
CA GLY A 456 2.53 -2.34 12.16
C GLY A 456 4.05 -2.30 12.22
N GLY A 457 4.69 -3.39 12.65
CA GLY A 457 6.14 -3.54 12.59
C GLY A 457 6.67 -3.47 11.17
N ASP A 458 6.09 -4.25 10.27
CA ASP A 458 6.38 -4.27 8.83
C ASP A 458 6.03 -2.94 8.16
N GLY A 459 4.89 -2.35 8.57
CA GLY A 459 4.49 -1.02 8.17
C GLY A 459 5.55 0.03 8.53
N ASN A 460 6.03 0.05 9.76
CA ASN A 460 7.09 0.97 10.19
C ASN A 460 8.41 0.68 9.49
N ALA A 461 8.72 -0.59 9.22
CA ALA A 461 9.93 -0.98 8.54
C ALA A 461 10.00 -0.46 7.10
N SER A 462 8.90 -0.45 6.38
CA SER A 462 8.86 -0.14 4.94
C SER A 462 8.19 1.18 4.58
N ALA A 463 7.43 1.81 5.48
CA ALA A 463 6.63 3.00 5.17
C ALA A 463 7.44 4.13 4.52
N GLN A 464 8.63 4.45 5.05
CA GLN A 464 9.45 5.50 4.46
C GLN A 464 9.91 5.13 3.05
N SER A 465 10.34 3.89 2.84
CA SER A 465 10.78 3.40 1.52
C SER A 465 9.64 3.45 0.50
N LEU A 466 8.47 2.89 0.83
CA LEU A 466 7.32 2.88 -0.08
C LEU A 466 6.83 4.31 -0.40
N GLN A 467 6.73 5.18 0.61
CA GLN A 467 6.32 6.57 0.41
C GLN A 467 7.34 7.42 -0.35
N THR A 468 8.61 7.02 -0.35
CA THR A 468 9.66 7.68 -1.17
C THR A 468 9.53 7.33 -2.65
N VAL A 469 9.11 6.09 -2.97
CA VAL A 469 9.14 5.58 -4.35
C VAL A 469 7.79 5.66 -5.07
N ALA A 470 6.69 5.89 -4.35
CA ALA A 470 5.34 5.83 -4.91
C ALA A 470 4.40 6.88 -4.31
N GLY A 471 3.29 7.16 -4.98
CA GLY A 471 2.23 8.05 -4.51
C GLY A 471 1.16 7.28 -3.74
N VAL A 472 1.38 7.00 -2.46
CA VAL A 472 0.57 6.05 -1.67
C VAL A 472 -0.18 6.71 -0.49
N SER A 473 -0.37 8.03 -0.48
CA SER A 473 -1.16 8.69 0.57
C SER A 473 -2.56 8.09 0.74
N PRO A 474 -3.35 7.84 -0.34
CA PRO A 474 -4.66 7.21 -0.19
C PRO A 474 -4.61 5.80 0.40
N LEU A 475 -3.62 4.98 0.04
CA LEU A 475 -3.42 3.64 0.61
C LEU A 475 -3.17 3.72 2.12
N PHE A 476 -2.28 4.62 2.57
CA PHE A 476 -2.01 4.80 3.99
C PHE A 476 -3.22 5.34 4.76
N LEU A 477 -4.03 6.22 4.15
CA LEU A 477 -5.27 6.70 4.76
C LEU A 477 -6.28 5.57 4.98
N ASN A 478 -6.44 4.68 3.99
CA ASN A 478 -7.28 3.48 4.10
C ASN A 478 -6.74 2.52 5.18
N TRP A 479 -5.45 2.28 5.20
CA TRP A 479 -4.82 1.38 6.18
C TRP A 479 -4.91 1.92 7.61
N LEU A 480 -4.66 3.23 7.81
CA LEU A 480 -4.80 3.89 9.10
C LEU A 480 -6.26 3.89 9.61
N GLN A 481 -7.25 3.90 8.69
CA GLN A 481 -8.65 3.72 9.10
C GLN A 481 -8.87 2.32 9.70
N ALA A 482 -8.28 1.28 9.13
CA ALA A 482 -8.36 -0.06 9.71
C ALA A 482 -7.69 -0.14 11.10
N TRP A 483 -6.59 0.59 11.31
CA TRP A 483 -5.95 0.74 12.63
C TRP A 483 -6.88 1.41 13.63
N ALA A 484 -7.53 2.50 13.26
CA ALA A 484 -8.49 3.20 14.10
C ALA A 484 -9.70 2.33 14.46
N ASP A 485 -10.24 1.59 13.46
CA ASP A 485 -11.37 0.67 13.65
C ASP A 485 -10.99 -0.54 14.53
N SER A 486 -9.71 -0.92 14.57
CA SER A 486 -9.20 -2.04 15.39
C SER A 486 -8.88 -1.64 16.83
N GLN A 487 -8.89 -0.34 17.15
CA GLN A 487 -8.56 0.15 18.49
C GLN A 487 -9.62 -0.28 19.50
N LYS A 488 -9.17 -0.77 20.66
CA LYS A 488 -10.05 -1.21 21.75
C LYS A 488 -10.56 -0.03 22.56
N GLU A 489 -11.61 -0.26 23.35
CA GLU A 489 -12.19 0.75 24.24
C GLU A 489 -11.21 1.30 25.29
N ASP A 490 -10.21 0.52 25.70
CA ASP A 490 -9.16 0.94 26.62
C ASP A 490 -7.99 1.69 25.96
N GLY A 491 -8.05 1.91 24.65
CA GLY A 491 -7.01 2.55 23.83
C GLY A 491 -5.98 1.58 23.26
N GLY A 492 -5.98 0.31 23.68
CA GLY A 492 -5.07 -0.71 23.21
C GLY A 492 -5.21 -0.96 21.70
N LEU A 493 -4.08 -1.10 21.02
CA LEU A 493 -4.02 -1.44 19.60
C LEU A 493 -3.53 -2.87 19.40
N PRO A 494 -4.00 -3.58 18.37
CA PRO A 494 -3.39 -4.83 17.94
C PRO A 494 -2.03 -4.57 17.29
N HIS A 495 -1.31 -5.64 16.91
CA HIS A 495 -0.08 -5.47 16.13
C HIS A 495 -0.32 -5.60 14.61
N THR A 496 -1.54 -5.88 14.20
CA THR A 496 -1.99 -5.88 12.79
C THR A 496 -3.27 -5.09 12.61
N ALA A 497 -3.45 -4.48 11.47
CA ALA A 497 -4.74 -3.98 11.03
C ALA A 497 -4.84 -4.08 9.48
N PRO A 498 -5.94 -4.62 8.96
CA PRO A 498 -7.05 -5.24 9.69
C PRO A 498 -6.62 -6.35 10.65
N ASN A 499 -7.40 -6.58 11.71
CA ASN A 499 -7.05 -7.53 12.77
C ASN A 499 -8.06 -8.68 12.86
N PRO A 500 -7.93 -9.73 12.03
CA PRO A 500 -8.88 -10.86 12.03
C PRO A 500 -8.70 -11.79 13.24
N TYR A 501 -7.59 -11.69 13.98
CA TYR A 501 -7.23 -12.68 15.02
C TYR A 501 -7.12 -12.09 16.42
N LYS A 502 -7.53 -10.83 16.63
CA LYS A 502 -7.51 -10.14 17.94
C LYS A 502 -6.15 -10.15 18.63
N ALA A 503 -5.06 -10.17 17.84
CA ALA A 503 -3.70 -10.17 18.32
C ALA A 503 -3.30 -8.80 18.89
N GLY A 504 -2.37 -8.76 19.84
CA GLY A 504 -1.82 -7.52 20.41
C GLY A 504 -0.30 -7.45 20.25
N GLY A 505 0.28 -6.26 20.25
CA GLY A 505 1.70 -6.04 20.05
C GLY A 505 2.30 -4.94 20.91
N GLY A 506 3.63 -4.91 20.95
CA GLY A 506 4.40 -3.90 21.67
C GLY A 506 4.44 -2.56 20.94
N PRO A 507 5.03 -1.53 21.57
CA PRO A 507 5.03 -0.17 21.06
C PRO A 507 5.56 0.00 19.63
N TYR A 508 6.60 -0.72 19.25
CA TYR A 508 7.11 -0.58 17.88
C TYR A 508 6.05 -0.91 16.83
N TRP A 509 5.27 -2.00 17.01
CA TRP A 509 4.18 -2.36 16.10
C TRP A 509 3.02 -1.40 16.17
N CYS A 510 2.57 -1.08 17.39
CA CYS A 510 1.40 -0.22 17.59
C CYS A 510 1.67 1.25 17.27
N SER A 511 2.93 1.72 17.33
CA SER A 511 3.31 3.08 16.97
C SER A 511 3.09 3.44 15.51
N PHE A 512 2.76 2.47 14.66
CA PHE A 512 2.39 2.72 13.26
C PHE A 512 1.27 3.77 13.14
N ILE A 513 0.30 3.79 14.08
CA ILE A 513 -0.77 4.80 14.12
C ILE A 513 -0.23 6.23 14.30
N VAL A 514 0.97 6.39 14.87
CA VAL A 514 1.66 7.69 15.05
C VAL A 514 2.64 7.95 13.91
N GLN A 515 3.52 6.98 13.63
CA GLN A 515 4.63 7.18 12.70
C GLN A 515 4.18 7.34 11.25
N ALA A 516 3.20 6.56 10.80
CA ALA A 516 2.73 6.62 9.43
C ALA A 516 2.11 7.97 9.05
N PRO A 517 1.23 8.60 9.87
CA PRO A 517 0.70 9.93 9.60
C PRO A 517 1.76 11.02 9.46
N TRP A 518 2.79 11.02 10.30
CA TRP A 518 3.88 11.98 10.18
C TRP A 518 4.65 11.83 8.86
N ARG A 519 4.94 10.59 8.46
CA ARG A 519 5.61 10.29 7.19
C ARG A 519 4.76 10.68 6.00
N VAL A 520 3.43 10.43 6.03
CA VAL A 520 2.50 10.88 4.99
C VAL A 520 2.52 12.39 4.86
N TYR A 521 2.51 13.13 5.97
CA TYR A 521 2.62 14.59 5.93
C TYR A 521 3.94 15.05 5.29
N MET A 522 5.07 14.49 5.72
CA MET A 522 6.37 14.88 5.18
C MET A 522 6.55 14.54 3.70
N ASN A 523 6.04 13.39 3.25
CA ASN A 523 6.18 12.97 1.86
C ASN A 523 5.14 13.59 0.90
N TYR A 524 3.93 13.92 1.38
CA TYR A 524 2.82 14.35 0.52
C TYR A 524 2.18 15.69 0.90
N ALA A 525 2.60 16.36 1.96
CA ALA A 525 1.94 17.54 2.55
C ALA A 525 0.45 17.30 2.88
N ASP A 526 0.07 16.06 3.16
CA ASP A 526 -1.28 15.64 3.49
C ASP A 526 -1.47 15.60 5.01
N THR A 527 -2.25 16.54 5.54
CA THR A 527 -2.52 16.65 6.99
C THR A 527 -3.64 15.73 7.47
N ARG A 528 -4.48 15.21 6.55
CA ARG A 528 -5.67 14.43 6.90
C ARG A 528 -5.41 13.24 7.83
N PRO A 529 -4.35 12.43 7.63
CA PRO A 529 -4.07 11.34 8.57
C PRO A 529 -3.76 11.83 10.00
N MET A 530 -3.02 12.93 10.13
CA MET A 530 -2.76 13.51 11.46
C MET A 530 -4.05 14.01 12.09
N GLU A 531 -4.83 14.83 11.38
CA GLU A 531 -6.07 15.43 11.89
C GLU A 531 -7.12 14.37 12.26
N ARG A 532 -7.30 13.36 11.38
CA ARG A 532 -8.32 12.32 11.54
C ARG A 532 -8.01 11.36 12.67
N PHE A 533 -6.75 10.91 12.80
CA PHE A 533 -6.38 9.85 13.73
C PHE A 533 -5.67 10.34 15.00
N TYR A 534 -5.52 11.65 15.21
CA TYR A 534 -4.92 12.21 16.40
C TYR A 534 -5.61 11.76 17.71
N PRO A 535 -6.95 11.69 17.77
CA PRO A 535 -7.62 11.14 18.95
C PRO A 535 -7.24 9.69 19.27
N ASN A 536 -7.06 8.86 18.22
CA ASN A 536 -6.62 7.47 18.37
C ASN A 536 -5.19 7.38 18.89
N MET A 537 -4.28 8.25 18.42
CA MET A 537 -2.91 8.34 18.89
C MET A 537 -2.86 8.68 20.39
N LYS A 538 -3.64 9.67 20.82
CA LYS A 538 -3.75 10.06 22.25
C LYS A 538 -4.27 8.90 23.08
N HIS A 539 -5.35 8.26 22.64
CA HIS A 539 -5.96 7.16 23.36
C HIS A 539 -5.01 5.95 23.48
N TRP A 540 -4.20 5.70 22.44
CA TRP A 540 -3.16 4.68 22.54
C TRP A 540 -2.06 5.05 23.54
N LEU A 541 -1.64 6.32 23.62
CA LEU A 541 -0.66 6.76 24.61
C LEU A 541 -1.19 6.65 26.03
N ASP A 542 -2.47 6.96 26.27
CA ASP A 542 -3.10 6.78 27.60
C ASP A 542 -3.06 5.31 28.01
N TYR A 543 -3.28 4.39 27.05
CA TYR A 543 -3.14 2.97 27.29
C TYR A 543 -1.68 2.58 27.61
N VAL A 544 -0.69 3.08 26.87
CA VAL A 544 0.74 2.82 27.12
C VAL A 544 1.15 3.33 28.50
N ASP A 545 0.70 4.52 28.87
CA ASP A 545 1.01 5.15 30.17
C ASP A 545 0.53 4.30 31.37
N ALA A 546 -0.59 3.60 31.23
CA ALA A 546 -1.13 2.72 32.27
C ALA A 546 -0.18 1.53 32.60
N TYR A 547 0.73 1.19 31.68
CA TYR A 547 1.71 0.10 31.86
C TYR A 547 3.15 0.58 32.01
N THR A 548 3.34 1.89 32.17
CA THR A 548 4.67 2.48 32.41
C THR A 548 4.99 2.42 33.90
N VAL A 549 6.16 1.87 34.24
CA VAL A 549 6.67 1.76 35.62
C VAL A 549 8.00 2.50 35.73
N ASP A 550 8.11 3.42 36.69
CA ASP A 550 9.31 4.24 36.88
C ASP A 550 9.75 5.01 35.62
N GLY A 551 8.79 5.41 34.80
CA GLY A 551 9.01 6.17 33.57
C GLY A 551 9.50 5.32 32.38
N LEU A 552 9.42 4.01 32.46
CA LEU A 552 9.74 3.08 31.37
C LEU A 552 8.65 2.04 31.19
N LEU A 553 8.38 1.71 29.95
CA LEU A 553 7.56 0.56 29.63
C LEU A 553 8.41 -0.70 29.76
N LYS A 554 8.10 -1.57 30.70
CA LYS A 554 8.82 -2.83 30.95
C LYS A 554 7.99 -4.08 30.74
N GLN A 555 6.70 -3.94 30.78
CA GLN A 555 5.77 -5.03 30.60
C GLN A 555 4.60 -4.60 29.75
N TRP A 556 4.31 -5.38 28.76
CA TRP A 556 3.12 -5.22 27.94
C TRP A 556 2.06 -6.21 28.44
N PRO A 557 0.79 -5.79 28.58
CA PRO A 557 -0.22 -6.66 29.13
C PRO A 557 -0.46 -7.87 28.23
N THR A 558 -0.40 -9.05 28.82
CA THR A 558 -0.74 -10.31 28.13
C THR A 558 -2.21 -10.60 28.36
N PRO A 559 -3.04 -10.83 27.32
CA PRO A 559 -4.42 -11.24 27.51
C PRO A 559 -4.51 -12.53 28.28
N PRO A 560 -5.55 -12.68 29.14
CA PRO A 560 -5.70 -13.86 30.00
C PRO A 560 -6.11 -15.14 29.27
N THR A 561 -6.42 -15.08 27.95
CA THR A 561 -6.99 -16.21 27.22
C THR A 561 -6.16 -16.65 26.01
N PRO A 562 -5.71 -17.94 25.92
CA PRO A 562 -5.20 -18.52 24.69
C PRO A 562 -6.25 -18.48 23.56
N PRO A 563 -5.87 -18.42 22.25
CA PRO A 563 -4.51 -18.65 21.74
C PRO A 563 -3.66 -17.39 21.60
N TYR A 564 -4.12 -16.24 22.12
CA TYR A 564 -3.46 -14.95 21.91
C TYR A 564 -2.15 -14.90 22.68
N ARG A 565 -1.04 -14.99 21.92
CA ARG A 565 0.26 -14.59 22.44
C ARG A 565 0.41 -13.11 22.17
N TRP A 566 0.58 -12.32 23.23
CA TRP A 566 1.06 -10.99 23.10
C TRP A 566 2.54 -11.03 22.80
N TRP A 567 2.86 -10.43 21.68
CA TRP A 567 4.22 -10.37 21.22
C TRP A 567 4.83 -9.04 21.69
N TYR A 568 5.48 -9.06 22.83
CA TYR A 568 6.38 -7.99 23.21
C TYR A 568 7.71 -8.25 22.53
N LEU A 569 7.83 -7.82 21.25
CA LEU A 569 8.96 -8.15 20.41
C LEU A 569 10.02 -7.06 20.47
N GLY A 570 11.30 -7.49 20.36
CA GLY A 570 12.43 -6.64 20.01
C GLY A 570 12.64 -6.59 18.50
N ASP A 571 13.89 -6.78 18.06
CA ASP A 571 14.27 -6.75 16.64
C ASP A 571 13.95 -8.08 15.96
N TRP A 572 12.73 -8.21 15.41
CA TRP A 572 12.25 -9.43 14.77
C TRP A 572 13.14 -9.85 13.60
N ALA A 573 13.33 -11.14 13.40
CA ALA A 573 14.07 -11.75 12.31
C ALA A 573 15.55 -11.31 12.20
N ALA A 574 16.15 -10.83 13.29
CA ALA A 574 17.58 -10.59 13.33
C ALA A 574 18.38 -11.88 13.04
N PRO A 575 19.62 -11.77 12.54
CA PRO A 575 20.43 -12.94 12.19
C PRO A 575 20.67 -13.88 13.37
N GLU A 576 20.91 -15.16 13.08
CA GLU A 576 21.28 -16.13 14.10
C GLU A 576 22.53 -15.67 14.86
N GLY A 577 22.52 -15.84 16.19
CA GLY A 577 23.62 -15.44 17.08
C GLY A 577 23.54 -13.96 17.52
N VAL A 578 22.64 -13.15 17.01
CA VAL A 578 22.35 -11.82 17.55
C VAL A 578 21.35 -11.95 18.70
N ASN A 579 21.70 -11.43 19.89
CA ASN A 579 20.87 -11.61 21.08
C ASN A 579 19.72 -10.57 21.13
N VAL A 580 18.70 -10.77 20.29
CA VAL A 580 17.48 -9.94 20.24
C VAL A 580 16.33 -10.47 21.09
N GLN A 581 16.55 -11.63 21.72
CA GLN A 581 15.62 -12.22 22.69
C GLN A 581 15.94 -11.81 24.14
N ASP A 582 16.97 -10.98 24.31
CA ASP A 582 17.32 -10.44 25.62
C ASP A 582 16.22 -9.49 26.10
N PRO A 583 15.70 -9.69 27.33
CA PRO A 583 14.62 -8.83 27.83
C PRO A 583 14.99 -7.35 27.92
N GLU A 584 16.27 -7.03 28.16
CA GLU A 584 16.75 -5.67 28.24
C GLU A 584 16.78 -5.02 26.85
N SER A 585 17.20 -5.76 25.81
CA SER A 585 17.16 -5.33 24.42
C SER A 585 15.71 -5.10 23.93
N ILE A 586 14.79 -5.99 24.28
CA ILE A 586 13.36 -5.85 23.96
C ILE A 586 12.78 -4.58 24.61
N ASP A 587 13.07 -4.36 25.90
CA ASP A 587 12.62 -3.18 26.60
C ASP A 587 13.22 -1.89 26.01
N LEU A 588 14.51 -1.89 25.68
CA LEU A 588 15.19 -0.76 25.05
C LEU A 588 14.55 -0.37 23.72
N VAL A 589 14.36 -1.34 22.83
CA VAL A 589 13.78 -1.14 21.48
C VAL A 589 12.39 -0.51 21.60
N ASN A 590 11.53 -1.05 22.47
CA ASN A 590 10.17 -0.55 22.62
C ASN A 590 10.10 0.82 23.29
N ASN A 591 10.99 1.14 24.24
CA ASN A 591 11.07 2.49 24.81
C ASN A 591 11.66 3.51 23.81
N CYS A 592 12.59 3.12 22.95
CA CYS A 592 13.06 3.96 21.84
C CYS A 592 11.94 4.24 20.82
N ALA A 593 11.11 3.24 20.50
CA ALA A 593 9.94 3.42 19.63
C ALA A 593 8.91 4.40 20.25
N LEU A 594 8.72 4.33 21.55
CA LEU A 594 7.87 5.28 22.27
C LEU A 594 8.47 6.70 22.27
N ALA A 595 9.80 6.83 22.45
CA ALA A 595 10.49 8.12 22.33
C ALA A 595 10.35 8.72 20.93
N GLN A 596 10.46 7.90 19.89
CA GLN A 596 10.21 8.33 18.51
C GLN A 596 8.77 8.79 18.32
N SER A 597 7.81 8.06 18.87
CA SER A 597 6.39 8.45 18.82
C SER A 597 6.13 9.81 19.50
N TYR A 598 6.73 10.05 20.65
CA TYR A 598 6.61 11.37 21.30
C TYR A 598 7.26 12.48 20.45
N GLU A 599 8.41 12.23 19.84
CA GLU A 599 9.05 13.22 18.97
C GLU A 599 8.17 13.59 17.78
N GLU A 600 7.54 12.61 17.13
CA GLU A 600 6.63 12.84 16.02
C GLU A 600 5.34 13.55 16.46
N LEU A 601 4.79 13.22 17.63
CA LEU A 601 3.63 13.91 18.21
C LEU A 601 3.92 15.36 18.58
N VAL A 602 5.12 15.67 19.08
CA VAL A 602 5.56 17.07 19.27
C VAL A 602 5.49 17.84 17.95
N ARG A 603 6.01 17.25 16.88
CA ARG A 603 6.00 17.87 15.53
C ARG A 603 4.57 18.01 14.97
N MET A 604 3.72 16.98 15.14
CA MET A 604 2.32 17.04 14.72
C MET A 604 1.54 18.11 15.49
N ALA A 605 1.74 18.19 16.82
CA ALA A 605 1.11 19.20 17.65
C ALA A 605 1.50 20.63 17.22
N GLN A 606 2.77 20.85 16.84
CA GLN A 606 3.23 22.12 16.26
C GLN A 606 2.50 22.45 14.95
N VAL A 607 2.40 21.49 14.02
CA VAL A 607 1.70 21.67 12.75
C VAL A 607 0.22 22.00 12.96
N MET A 608 -0.41 21.34 13.93
CA MET A 608 -1.83 21.54 14.26
C MET A 608 -2.10 22.68 15.24
N ASN A 609 -1.07 23.41 15.70
CA ASN A 609 -1.15 24.49 16.68
C ASN A 609 -1.77 24.05 18.03
N LEU A 610 -1.41 22.87 18.53
CA LEU A 610 -1.86 22.28 19.79
C LEU A 610 -0.79 22.50 20.88
N GLU A 611 -0.63 23.74 21.34
CA GLU A 611 0.46 24.17 22.24
C GLU A 611 0.54 23.34 23.55
N ALA A 612 -0.60 22.97 24.13
CA ALA A 612 -0.66 22.20 25.37
C ALA A 612 -0.14 20.76 25.18
N ASP A 613 -0.51 20.11 24.08
CA ASP A 613 -0.06 18.77 23.72
C ASP A 613 1.43 18.78 23.34
N GLU A 614 1.88 19.82 22.59
CA GLU A 614 3.30 20.00 22.29
C GLU A 614 4.15 20.06 23.55
N ALA A 615 3.76 20.88 24.53
CA ALA A 615 4.49 21.04 25.78
C ALA A 615 4.51 19.74 26.61
N ASP A 616 3.40 19.03 26.69
CA ASP A 616 3.30 17.76 27.42
C ASP A 616 4.17 16.67 26.77
N TYR A 617 4.04 16.46 25.45
CA TYR A 617 4.84 15.43 24.76
C TYR A 617 6.33 15.75 24.78
N ARG A 618 6.72 17.00 24.69
CA ARG A 618 8.12 17.42 24.82
C ARG A 618 8.68 17.07 26.21
N GLN A 619 7.93 17.35 27.26
CA GLN A 619 8.32 17.00 28.63
C GLN A 619 8.46 15.49 28.82
N ARG A 620 7.50 14.71 28.31
CA ARG A 620 7.54 13.23 28.35
C ARG A 620 8.72 12.67 27.58
N LEU A 621 8.99 13.21 26.39
CA LEU A 621 10.12 12.82 25.55
C LEU A 621 11.46 13.01 26.26
N GLU A 622 11.68 14.18 26.85
CA GLU A 622 12.92 14.49 27.58
C GLU A 622 13.10 13.58 28.80
N ALA A 623 12.03 13.34 29.54
CA ALA A 623 12.05 12.45 30.70
C ALA A 623 12.33 11.00 30.28
N LEU A 624 11.70 10.52 29.21
CA LEU A 624 11.88 9.18 28.70
C LEU A 624 13.31 8.96 28.16
N ARG A 625 13.84 9.90 27.36
CA ARG A 625 15.22 9.84 26.87
C ARG A 625 16.23 9.71 27.98
N LYS A 626 16.07 10.51 29.05
CA LYS A 626 16.91 10.44 30.23
C LYS A 626 16.81 9.07 30.92
N ARG A 627 15.60 8.58 31.15
CA ARG A 627 15.39 7.26 31.79
C ARG A 627 15.93 6.11 30.97
N ILE A 628 15.77 6.13 29.64
CA ILE A 628 16.37 5.11 28.75
C ILE A 628 17.90 5.09 28.92
N HIS A 629 18.53 6.27 28.88
CA HIS A 629 19.98 6.36 29.05
C HIS A 629 20.43 5.83 30.42
N GLU A 630 19.84 6.29 31.51
CA GLU A 630 20.18 5.89 32.88
C GLU A 630 19.98 4.40 33.15
N THR A 631 19.04 3.76 32.42
CA THR A 631 18.68 2.36 32.68
C THR A 631 19.44 1.37 31.82
N PHE A 632 19.66 1.70 30.53
CA PHE A 632 20.16 0.74 29.56
C PHE A 632 21.61 0.97 29.12
N TYR A 633 22.25 2.08 29.54
CA TYR A 633 23.65 2.35 29.21
C TYR A 633 24.60 1.83 30.28
N HIS A 634 25.40 0.80 29.95
CA HIS A 634 26.37 0.17 30.83
C HIS A 634 27.69 -0.07 30.10
N ASP A 635 28.82 0.34 30.67
CA ASP A 635 30.18 0.06 30.16
C ASP A 635 30.41 0.38 28.69
N GLY A 636 29.77 1.45 28.19
CA GLY A 636 29.91 1.90 26.81
C GLY A 636 28.94 1.26 25.82
N LEU A 637 28.01 0.44 26.28
CA LEU A 637 27.00 -0.27 25.47
C LEU A 637 25.59 0.07 25.96
N TYR A 638 24.62 -0.03 25.07
CA TYR A 638 23.20 -0.08 25.39
C TYR A 638 22.74 -1.54 25.38
N ALA A 639 22.04 -2.00 26.40
CA ALA A 639 21.55 -3.37 26.57
C ALA A 639 22.57 -4.43 26.13
N SER A 640 22.22 -5.32 25.18
CA SER A 640 23.16 -6.37 24.69
C SER A 640 24.30 -5.82 23.81
N GLY A 641 24.21 -4.56 23.38
CA GLY A 641 25.17 -3.95 22.46
C GLY A 641 25.05 -4.51 21.03
N SER A 642 23.89 -5.05 20.63
CA SER A 642 23.58 -5.39 19.23
C SER A 642 23.53 -4.13 18.36
N GLN A 643 23.52 -4.27 17.04
CA GLN A 643 23.46 -3.10 16.16
C GLN A 643 22.22 -2.24 16.47
N VAL A 644 21.03 -2.83 16.63
CA VAL A 644 19.82 -2.10 16.95
C VAL A 644 19.88 -1.43 18.33
N ASP A 645 20.44 -2.10 19.34
CA ASP A 645 20.57 -1.56 20.68
C ASP A 645 21.49 -0.34 20.75
N MET A 646 22.51 -0.29 19.90
CA MET A 646 23.43 0.84 19.84
C MET A 646 22.92 1.99 18.98
N ILE A 647 22.18 1.69 17.91
CA ILE A 647 21.82 2.69 16.91
C ILE A 647 20.49 3.37 17.20
N TYR A 648 19.50 2.67 17.77
CA TYR A 648 18.19 3.26 18.05
C TYR A 648 18.27 4.40 19.09
N PRO A 649 19.01 4.25 20.21
CA PRO A 649 19.28 5.36 21.11
C PRO A 649 19.95 6.57 20.46
N LEU A 650 20.85 6.34 19.48
CA LEU A 650 21.47 7.42 18.70
C LEU A 650 20.44 8.15 17.84
N LEU A 651 19.59 7.41 17.14
CA LEU A 651 18.55 7.96 16.25
C LEU A 651 17.55 8.84 17.02
N VAL A 652 17.06 8.35 18.16
CA VAL A 652 16.01 9.03 18.93
C VAL A 652 16.55 10.02 19.98
N GLY A 653 17.85 10.35 19.96
CA GLY A 653 18.44 11.37 20.80
C GLY A 653 18.56 11.01 22.30
N VAL A 654 18.63 9.72 22.60
CA VAL A 654 18.85 9.19 23.96
C VAL A 654 20.31 9.34 24.38
N VAL A 655 21.24 9.20 23.43
CA VAL A 655 22.68 9.29 23.71
C VAL A 655 23.09 10.73 23.98
N PRO A 656 23.67 11.06 25.14
CA PRO A 656 24.20 12.40 25.42
C PRO A 656 25.27 12.81 24.42
N ASP A 657 25.34 14.08 24.05
CA ASP A 657 26.27 14.60 23.03
C ASP A 657 27.71 14.20 23.29
N GLY A 658 28.16 14.27 24.53
CA GLY A 658 29.55 13.88 24.90
C GLY A 658 29.88 12.39 24.78
N LEU A 659 28.88 11.53 24.54
CA LEU A 659 29.08 10.07 24.38
C LEU A 659 28.82 9.57 22.94
N LYS A 660 28.27 10.42 22.06
CA LYS A 660 27.87 9.99 20.69
C LYS A 660 29.05 9.39 19.92
N GLU A 661 30.19 10.06 19.88
CA GLU A 661 31.38 9.56 19.18
C GLU A 661 31.86 8.20 19.72
N GLN A 662 31.85 8.03 21.04
CA GLN A 662 32.24 6.78 21.69
C GLN A 662 31.25 5.65 21.35
N VAL A 663 29.93 5.91 21.37
CA VAL A 663 28.91 4.91 21.06
C VAL A 663 29.00 4.50 19.57
N VAL A 664 29.19 5.45 18.67
CA VAL A 664 29.39 5.20 17.23
C VAL A 664 30.66 4.39 16.99
N ALA A 665 31.78 4.75 17.61
CA ALA A 665 33.03 4.01 17.49
C ALA A 665 32.85 2.56 17.96
N LYS A 666 32.14 2.37 19.09
CA LYS A 666 31.88 1.04 19.65
C LYS A 666 30.94 0.21 18.77
N LEU A 667 29.89 0.84 18.20
CA LEU A 667 29.02 0.21 17.22
C LEU A 667 29.80 -0.30 16.00
N LYS A 668 30.66 0.52 15.42
CA LYS A 668 31.50 0.15 14.26
C LYS A 668 32.48 -0.96 14.62
N GLU A 669 33.18 -0.83 15.76
CA GLU A 669 34.08 -1.88 16.25
C GLU A 669 33.38 -3.25 16.38
N ARG A 670 32.18 -3.24 16.97
CA ARG A 670 31.39 -4.48 17.13
C ARG A 670 30.91 -5.04 15.80
N THR A 671 30.51 -4.17 14.86
CA THR A 671 30.14 -4.61 13.51
C THR A 671 31.29 -5.35 12.84
N GLU A 672 32.53 -4.84 12.93
CA GLU A 672 33.69 -5.49 12.35
C GLU A 672 34.09 -6.75 13.10
N THR A 673 34.15 -6.72 14.43
CA THR A 673 34.74 -7.78 15.23
C THR A 673 33.78 -8.93 15.54
N LEU A 674 32.48 -8.67 15.73
CA LEU A 674 31.49 -9.69 16.06
C LEU A 674 30.67 -10.13 14.85
N TYR A 675 30.43 -9.24 13.92
CA TYR A 675 29.57 -9.49 12.77
C TYR A 675 30.31 -9.47 11.43
N ASN A 676 31.65 -9.43 11.45
CA ASN A 676 32.54 -9.50 10.27
C ASN A 676 32.13 -8.48 9.19
N GLY A 677 31.71 -7.28 9.57
CA GLY A 677 31.27 -6.22 8.66
C GLY A 677 29.88 -6.42 8.04
N HIS A 678 29.08 -7.38 8.53
CA HIS A 678 27.73 -7.63 8.03
C HIS A 678 26.66 -6.79 8.72
N LEU A 679 25.51 -6.68 8.05
CA LEU A 679 24.25 -6.28 8.69
C LEU A 679 23.89 -7.33 9.75
N ALA A 680 23.73 -6.92 11.00
CA ALA A 680 23.40 -7.82 12.12
C ALA A 680 22.17 -7.31 12.86
N THR A 681 21.10 -7.08 12.11
CA THR A 681 19.85 -6.53 12.63
C THR A 681 18.66 -7.07 11.84
N GLY A 682 17.48 -6.91 12.38
CA GLY A 682 16.23 -7.43 11.85
C GLY A 682 15.29 -6.33 11.33
N LEU A 683 13.99 -6.62 11.41
CA LEU A 683 12.90 -5.79 10.94
C LEU A 683 12.92 -4.37 11.54
N VAL A 684 13.20 -4.24 12.84
CA VAL A 684 13.27 -2.93 13.52
C VAL A 684 14.55 -2.21 13.17
N GLY A 685 15.67 -2.94 13.19
CA GLY A 685 16.97 -2.31 13.06
C GLY A 685 17.29 -1.84 11.65
N ILE A 686 16.82 -2.48 10.57
CA ILE A 686 17.06 -2.05 9.19
C ILE A 686 16.58 -0.62 8.93
N PRO A 687 15.33 -0.22 9.17
CA PRO A 687 14.89 1.17 8.95
C PRO A 687 15.55 2.16 9.91
N VAL A 688 15.78 1.77 11.17
CA VAL A 688 16.48 2.60 12.18
C VAL A 688 17.92 2.88 11.74
N LEU A 689 18.64 1.84 11.30
CA LEU A 689 19.99 1.95 10.75
C LEU A 689 19.99 2.85 9.51
N THR A 690 19.09 2.60 8.57
CA THR A 690 18.94 3.36 7.32
C THR A 690 18.75 4.86 7.59
N GLU A 691 17.83 5.20 8.48
CA GLU A 691 17.55 6.59 8.83
C GLU A 691 18.74 7.26 9.54
N TRP A 692 19.37 6.55 10.48
CA TRP A 692 20.51 7.08 11.21
C TRP A 692 21.72 7.31 10.31
N VAL A 693 22.12 6.33 9.48
CA VAL A 693 23.29 6.49 8.57
C VAL A 693 23.08 7.60 7.57
N THR A 694 21.85 7.78 7.07
CA THR A 694 21.48 8.86 6.18
C THR A 694 21.68 10.23 6.85
N ARG A 695 21.21 10.40 8.09
CA ARG A 695 21.34 11.65 8.86
C ARG A 695 22.77 11.91 9.32
N ALA A 696 23.50 10.88 9.69
CA ALA A 696 24.87 10.97 10.22
C ALA A 696 25.94 11.10 9.12
N GLY A 697 25.59 10.85 7.84
CA GLY A 697 26.54 10.84 6.74
C GLY A 697 27.45 9.61 6.70
N GLU A 698 27.00 8.48 7.27
CA GLU A 698 27.78 7.24 7.40
C GLU A 698 27.57 6.28 6.21
N CYS A 699 27.50 6.86 5.00
CA CYS A 699 27.17 6.13 3.78
C CYS A 699 28.22 5.09 3.40
N ASP A 700 29.51 5.38 3.59
CA ASP A 700 30.60 4.41 3.34
C ASP A 700 30.47 3.15 4.20
N TRP A 701 30.10 3.32 5.48
CA TRP A 701 29.92 2.21 6.40
C TRP A 701 28.71 1.34 6.00
N MET A 702 27.58 1.96 5.64
CA MET A 702 26.40 1.22 5.14
C MET A 702 26.75 0.47 3.85
N TYR A 703 27.39 1.13 2.89
CA TYR A 703 27.81 0.52 1.63
C TYR A 703 28.72 -0.69 1.85
N GLY A 704 29.68 -0.59 2.78
CA GLY A 704 30.55 -1.73 3.15
C GLY A 704 29.77 -2.95 3.65
N MET A 705 28.73 -2.74 4.47
CA MET A 705 27.86 -3.84 4.93
C MET A 705 27.00 -4.42 3.78
N LEU A 706 26.49 -3.58 2.88
CA LEU A 706 25.69 -4.05 1.74
C LEU A 706 26.51 -4.86 0.72
N LYS A 707 27.83 -4.67 0.66
CA LYS A 707 28.73 -5.42 -0.24
C LYS A 707 29.15 -6.79 0.30
N GLN A 708 28.65 -7.22 1.46
CA GLN A 708 28.95 -8.54 2.00
C GLN A 708 28.10 -9.62 1.31
N HIS A 709 28.75 -10.61 0.67
CA HIS A 709 28.12 -11.76 0.02
C HIS A 709 27.74 -12.88 0.99
N GLY A 710 28.36 -12.93 2.15
CA GLY A 710 28.07 -13.92 3.19
C GLY A 710 26.76 -13.66 3.91
N TYR A 711 26.34 -14.65 4.71
CA TYR A 711 25.23 -14.51 5.65
C TYR A 711 25.64 -13.65 6.86
N PRO A 712 24.79 -12.72 7.30
CA PRO A 712 23.54 -12.27 6.68
C PRO A 712 23.76 -11.09 5.72
N GLY A 713 22.91 -10.94 4.71
CA GLY A 713 23.01 -9.80 3.78
C GLY A 713 22.10 -9.93 2.57
N TYR A 714 21.85 -8.80 1.88
CA TYR A 714 21.04 -8.78 0.65
C TYR A 714 21.71 -9.54 -0.49
N LEU A 715 23.05 -9.42 -0.64
CA LEU A 715 23.78 -10.17 -1.67
C LEU A 715 23.75 -11.67 -1.36
N HIS A 716 23.76 -12.08 -0.07
CA HIS A 716 23.52 -13.47 0.29
C HIS A 716 22.17 -13.97 -0.25
N MET A 717 21.09 -13.20 -0.12
CA MET A 717 19.80 -13.58 -0.69
C MET A 717 19.90 -13.71 -2.22
N ILE A 718 20.48 -12.73 -2.91
CA ILE A 718 20.62 -12.69 -4.37
C ILE A 718 21.47 -13.85 -4.88
N ASP A 719 22.62 -14.14 -4.26
CA ASP A 719 23.51 -15.24 -4.59
C ASP A 719 22.83 -16.62 -4.44
N ASN A 720 21.81 -16.70 -3.57
CA ASN A 720 20.99 -17.89 -3.38
C ASN A 720 19.65 -17.83 -4.15
N GLY A 721 19.58 -17.02 -5.21
CA GLY A 721 18.49 -17.01 -6.18
C GLY A 721 17.26 -16.23 -5.76
N ALA A 722 17.35 -15.35 -4.76
CA ALA A 722 16.25 -14.48 -4.37
C ALA A 722 15.83 -13.54 -5.50
N THR A 723 14.54 -13.45 -5.73
CA THR A 723 13.89 -12.47 -6.61
C THR A 723 12.91 -11.57 -5.85
N GLY A 724 12.82 -11.74 -4.55
CA GLY A 724 12.17 -10.93 -3.55
C GLY A 724 12.93 -10.99 -2.21
N VAL A 725 12.72 -10.01 -1.34
CA VAL A 725 13.30 -9.97 0.02
C VAL A 725 12.68 -11.07 0.86
N TRP A 726 13.49 -11.83 1.56
CA TRP A 726 13.05 -12.93 2.40
C TRP A 726 12.59 -12.46 3.79
N GLU A 727 11.81 -13.30 4.49
CA GLU A 727 11.39 -13.04 5.87
C GLU A 727 12.56 -13.12 6.87
N HIS A 728 13.43 -14.11 6.69
CA HIS A 728 14.63 -14.30 7.49
C HIS A 728 15.86 -14.27 6.58
N TRP A 729 16.98 -13.80 7.10
CA TRP A 729 18.25 -13.74 6.36
C TRP A 729 18.73 -15.09 5.80
N ASP A 730 18.34 -16.20 6.42
CA ASP A 730 18.67 -17.58 6.00
C ASP A 730 17.64 -18.17 5.02
N GLY A 731 16.60 -17.42 4.70
CA GLY A 731 15.57 -17.81 3.72
C GLY A 731 14.56 -18.84 4.22
N ARG A 732 14.45 -19.07 5.51
CA ARG A 732 13.31 -19.84 6.06
C ARG A 732 12.02 -19.05 5.97
N ARG A 733 10.88 -19.75 5.94
CA ARG A 733 9.52 -19.23 5.78
C ARG A 733 9.33 -18.52 4.42
N SER A 734 8.69 -17.36 4.36
CA SER A 734 8.37 -16.67 3.11
C SER A 734 9.60 -16.13 2.37
N ARG A 735 9.59 -16.29 1.04
CA ARG A 735 10.60 -15.74 0.12
C ARG A 735 10.21 -14.40 -0.48
N LEU A 736 9.08 -13.85 -0.04
CA LEU A 736 8.62 -12.51 -0.39
C LEU A 736 8.01 -11.85 0.85
N HIS A 737 8.80 -11.05 1.56
CA HIS A 737 8.41 -10.51 2.86
C HIS A 737 8.84 -9.06 3.05
N ASN A 738 8.13 -8.35 3.93
CA ASN A 738 8.32 -6.93 4.15
C ASN A 738 9.40 -6.57 5.19
N CYS A 739 10.05 -7.56 5.82
CA CYS A 739 10.97 -7.34 6.94
C CYS A 739 12.12 -6.36 6.68
N PHE A 740 12.77 -6.42 5.51
CA PHE A 740 14.02 -5.70 5.28
C PHE A 740 13.92 -4.63 4.20
N ASN A 741 12.71 -4.17 3.86
CA ASN A 741 12.51 -3.16 2.82
C ASN A 741 12.87 -1.73 3.26
N GLY A 742 13.20 -1.52 4.54
CA GLY A 742 13.58 -0.22 5.09
C GLY A 742 14.77 0.44 4.41
N ILE A 743 15.68 -0.35 3.84
CA ILE A 743 16.83 0.14 3.07
C ILE A 743 16.42 0.92 1.80
N GLY A 744 15.21 0.73 1.28
CA GLY A 744 14.77 1.33 0.02
C GLY A 744 14.85 2.85 -0.02
N SER A 745 14.62 3.54 1.11
CA SER A 745 14.74 5.00 1.17
C SER A 745 16.19 5.50 1.09
N TRP A 746 17.17 4.70 1.48
CA TRP A 746 18.59 5.07 1.46
C TRP A 746 19.10 5.41 0.05
N PHE A 747 18.65 4.68 -0.96
CA PHE A 747 19.02 4.91 -2.35
C PHE A 747 18.69 6.33 -2.83
N TYR A 748 17.60 6.89 -2.32
CA TYR A 748 17.09 8.23 -2.69
C TYR A 748 17.58 9.31 -1.75
N GLN A 749 17.46 9.08 -0.44
CA GLN A 749 17.75 10.10 0.59
C GLN A 749 19.24 10.26 0.88
N ALA A 750 20.01 9.15 0.84
CA ALA A 750 21.46 9.20 1.04
C ALA A 750 22.22 9.28 -0.28
N LEU A 751 22.14 8.25 -1.15
CA LEU A 751 22.88 8.23 -2.41
C LEU A 751 22.41 9.32 -3.37
N GLY A 752 21.09 9.51 -3.51
CA GLY A 752 20.50 10.61 -4.24
C GLY A 752 20.60 11.97 -3.53
N GLY A 753 20.75 11.92 -2.20
CA GLY A 753 20.84 13.09 -1.33
C GLY A 753 19.58 13.94 -1.29
N ILE A 754 18.42 13.38 -1.64
CA ILE A 754 17.14 14.09 -1.71
C ILE A 754 16.48 14.07 -0.34
N VAL A 755 16.62 15.17 0.41
CA VAL A 755 16.05 15.28 1.76
C VAL A 755 15.00 16.38 1.78
N ALA A 756 13.78 16.03 2.19
CA ALA A 756 12.70 16.98 2.38
C ALA A 756 12.98 17.88 3.59
N LEU A 757 13.00 19.17 3.39
CA LEU A 757 13.08 20.19 4.45
C LEU A 757 11.71 20.77 4.78
N GLU A 758 10.79 20.75 3.80
CA GLU A 758 9.39 21.11 3.99
C GLU A 758 8.47 19.96 3.48
N PRO A 759 7.27 19.85 4.03
CA PRO A 759 6.32 18.80 3.64
C PRO A 759 6.06 18.75 2.13
N GLY A 760 5.90 17.53 1.60
CA GLY A 760 5.68 17.29 0.19
C GLY A 760 6.87 17.60 -0.71
N TYR A 761 8.05 17.77 -0.14
CA TYR A 761 9.28 18.17 -0.87
C TYR A 761 9.21 19.58 -1.46
N ARG A 762 8.41 20.48 -0.87
CA ARG A 762 8.32 21.88 -1.34
C ARG A 762 9.67 22.58 -1.25
N LYS A 763 10.45 22.31 -0.22
CA LYS A 763 11.85 22.67 -0.10
C LYS A 763 12.68 21.43 0.15
N VAL A 764 13.76 21.26 -0.58
CA VAL A 764 14.65 20.10 -0.49
C VAL A 764 16.10 20.52 -0.32
N LYS A 765 16.87 19.67 0.34
CA LYS A 765 18.32 19.67 0.27
C LYS A 765 18.73 18.60 -0.73
N ILE A 766 19.66 18.93 -1.64
CA ILE A 766 20.29 17.99 -2.57
C ILE A 766 21.76 17.84 -2.18
N ALA A 767 22.08 16.75 -1.51
CA ALA A 767 23.41 16.48 -0.97
C ALA A 767 23.77 14.98 -1.07
N PRO A 768 24.06 14.47 -2.29
CA PRO A 768 24.40 13.06 -2.51
C PRO A 768 25.61 12.62 -1.70
N GLN A 769 25.45 11.53 -0.94
CA GLN A 769 26.51 10.87 -0.17
C GLN A 769 27.02 9.69 -0.98
N ILE A 770 28.15 9.83 -1.66
CA ILE A 770 28.67 8.76 -2.53
C ILE A 770 29.78 8.00 -1.82
N PRO A 771 29.59 6.69 -1.57
CA PRO A 771 30.65 5.85 -0.98
C PRO A 771 31.89 5.75 -1.85
N ALA A 772 33.04 5.52 -1.22
CA ALA A 772 34.27 5.25 -1.93
C ALA A 772 34.12 4.00 -2.82
N GLY A 773 34.51 4.11 -4.10
CA GLY A 773 34.37 3.05 -5.08
C GLY A 773 33.12 3.11 -5.94
N LEU A 774 32.15 3.98 -5.63
CA LEU A 774 30.99 4.24 -6.48
C LEU A 774 31.28 5.44 -7.39
N GLU A 775 31.35 5.21 -8.71
CA GLU A 775 31.75 6.23 -9.68
C GLU A 775 30.61 7.21 -10.01
N TRP A 776 29.38 6.71 -10.13
CA TRP A 776 28.21 7.52 -10.41
C TRP A 776 26.93 6.92 -9.84
N VAL A 777 25.96 7.78 -9.58
CA VAL A 777 24.56 7.42 -9.31
C VAL A 777 23.64 8.33 -10.09
N GLU A 778 22.47 7.78 -10.50
CA GLU A 778 21.36 8.51 -11.06
C GLU A 778 20.07 8.05 -10.37
N VAL A 779 19.31 9.01 -9.85
CA VAL A 779 18.11 8.77 -9.03
C VAL A 779 16.98 9.63 -9.55
N THR A 780 15.80 9.05 -9.70
CA THR A 780 14.55 9.79 -9.90
C THR A 780 13.57 9.43 -8.79
N GLN A 781 13.14 10.44 -8.05
CA GLN A 781 12.17 10.30 -6.96
C GLN A 781 10.88 11.04 -7.30
N PRO A 782 9.72 10.34 -7.30
CA PRO A 782 8.43 11.01 -7.47
C PRO A 782 8.10 11.86 -6.24
N THR A 783 7.50 13.03 -6.48
CA THR A 783 6.96 13.90 -5.43
C THR A 783 5.57 14.39 -5.84
N PRO A 784 4.79 14.98 -4.92
CA PRO A 784 3.51 15.62 -5.26
C PRO A 784 3.62 16.72 -6.31
N TYR A 785 4.79 17.35 -6.45
CA TYR A 785 5.06 18.40 -7.43
C TYR A 785 5.52 17.85 -8.79
N GLY A 786 6.04 16.61 -8.83
CA GLY A 786 6.65 15.98 -9.98
C GLY A 786 7.96 15.28 -9.60
N PRO A 787 8.68 14.68 -10.55
CA PRO A 787 9.92 13.97 -10.25
C PRO A 787 11.07 14.93 -9.93
N ILE A 788 11.84 14.56 -8.90
CA ILE A 788 13.18 15.11 -8.65
C ILE A 788 14.18 14.11 -9.21
N THR A 789 15.06 14.56 -10.11
CA THR A 789 16.13 13.73 -10.65
C THR A 789 17.48 14.28 -10.20
N VAL A 790 18.34 13.43 -9.67
CA VAL A 790 19.70 13.76 -9.25
C VAL A 790 20.66 12.80 -9.92
N LYS A 791 21.71 13.36 -10.50
CA LYS A 791 22.82 12.60 -11.06
C LYS A 791 24.13 13.12 -10.47
N ARG A 792 24.93 12.20 -9.97
CA ARG A 792 26.29 12.50 -9.52
C ARG A 792 27.30 11.62 -10.26
N GLN A 793 28.36 12.24 -10.76
CA GLN A 793 29.47 11.56 -11.40
C GLN A 793 30.79 12.16 -10.86
N GLY A 794 31.54 11.39 -10.12
CA GLY A 794 32.70 11.87 -9.39
C GLY A 794 32.33 12.99 -8.40
N GLN A 795 32.84 14.22 -8.63
CA GLN A 795 32.51 15.40 -7.82
C GLN A 795 31.39 16.25 -8.43
N GLU A 796 30.98 15.96 -9.65
CA GLU A 796 29.96 16.74 -10.34
C GLU A 796 28.57 16.25 -9.95
N VAL A 797 27.72 17.20 -9.51
CA VAL A 797 26.31 16.95 -9.15
C VAL A 797 25.44 17.78 -10.09
N SER A 798 24.52 17.15 -10.76
CA SER A 798 23.45 17.80 -11.52
C SER A 798 22.10 17.31 -11.07
N TYR A 799 21.10 18.19 -11.09
CA TYR A 799 19.74 17.82 -10.69
C TYR A 799 18.69 18.61 -11.47
N THR A 800 17.50 18.05 -11.52
CA THR A 800 16.29 18.74 -11.96
C THR A 800 15.23 18.63 -10.88
N VAL A 801 14.54 19.73 -10.63
CA VAL A 801 13.41 19.78 -9.70
C VAL A 801 12.17 20.28 -10.42
N PRO A 802 10.97 19.78 -10.06
CA PRO A 802 9.73 20.24 -10.68
C PRO A 802 9.36 21.67 -10.23
N VAL A 803 8.42 22.27 -10.96
CA VAL A 803 7.85 23.58 -10.60
C VAL A 803 7.20 23.48 -9.22
N GLY A 804 7.51 24.44 -8.35
CA GLY A 804 7.01 24.49 -6.97
C GLY A 804 7.97 23.89 -5.94
N VAL A 805 9.07 23.25 -6.37
CA VAL A 805 10.13 22.78 -5.49
C VAL A 805 11.30 23.76 -5.49
N THR A 806 11.79 24.09 -4.30
CA THR A 806 13.00 24.91 -4.11
C THR A 806 14.13 24.07 -3.52
N VAL A 807 15.34 24.32 -3.98
CA VAL A 807 16.53 23.66 -3.43
C VAL A 807 17.20 24.59 -2.46
N GLU A 808 17.58 24.09 -1.29
CA GLU A 808 18.37 24.84 -0.33
C GLU A 808 19.77 25.10 -0.92
N GLU A 809 20.18 26.37 -0.96
CA GLU A 809 21.54 26.70 -1.34
C GLU A 809 22.52 26.19 -0.28
N ASN A 810 23.55 25.48 -0.70
CA ASN A 810 24.64 25.11 0.20
C ASN A 810 25.50 26.37 0.46
N ASP A 811 25.51 26.83 1.70
CA ASP A 811 26.40 27.89 2.16
C ASP A 811 27.88 27.47 2.06
#